data_fef305217311f0e8c57465cf33a13bf5
#
_entry.id   fef305217311f0e8c57465cf33a13bf5
#
_cell.length_a   1.000
_cell.length_b   1.000
_cell.length_c   1.000
_cell.angle_alpha   90.00
_cell.angle_beta   90.00
_cell.angle_gamma   90.00
#
_symmetry.space_group_name_H-M   'P 1'
#
loop_
_entity.id
_entity.type
_entity.pdbx_description
1 polymer ?
#
loop_
_entity_poly.entity_id
_entity_poly.type
_entity_poly.pdbx_seq_one_letter_code
_entity_poly.pdbx_strand_id
1 'polypeptide(L)'
;MNLIMKRFFVLIASAFISLGALAQGQMQVLPNDPAVKIGKLDNGMTYYIRHNEIPAGRAEFYLATHVGAIQETPDQDGLAHFLEHMCFNGTKNFPDKGILDYLQSIGASFGGNVNASTGVERTQYMLTNIPLVNQSVIDSCILIMHDYSHFVTNDPAEIDKERGVILEERRARRNASWRLHERSMPYYYGDSKYATCTIIGSQENLQTFRPESLHNFYKTWYRPDLQALMVVGDVDVDYVEAKIKEIFADIPAAENPKPKDVIMIPGNKEPVIGVLTDPEEGSYSATLLWKGDATPKELNNTVVGMLLENVKSIISLVFNERFTDVVADPQSPMLGASTGVGNLTETMEVLLGQVSLKEGQAIDGFKAFLTEIEKARRYGFTDDEVSRAKDILLTHYEDAAKQAATRTNADLIPGLMSNFMDNYAVMDPSEEYAVAQQLLAMITPEQINQILQQIITDENMVVVYTAPEKAGISHPSEQDFRDAISQVKASDIKPNEGAAVESSFLDPSQLKGSRVKKVSEGLYGSTVWTLANGLKVILYPTEYEKNLVRFNLVKNGGLSLADEDELPNFEDNFWAVFLSNCGVSRFSSSTVSKMLSGKSLVVNPFVTGMNHGIEGQSSPKDLETAFQIAYLEFVQPRFDRDEFDKSVNMLAPILPNLESQPDYQLQKAITETVYGNNPRKQIISSDLLAKVDIGRLENVYRRLFNDAGGASLIIVGDFVPQEIKPLVEKYFGSIPKGKKALGWGEVPVMVGENVTKDFKVDMQTPMTTVFNAFKSPVKFCYDRQVEMNALSYILDMRYVASLREDEGGTYGAQTAADVKITPTEDYMQLQYMFQTKPAMADRLRELAFKGLNDLAADGPTAEEFDMAKKNLQKNLPEDKVKNSWWLSAFVAYETMGNDRVANLEPAIERLTPEAVQNAAKAILDGTRVEIVMRPGVTAEVE
;
A
#
# COMPACT_ATOMS: atom_id res chain seq x y z
N MET A 1 10.12 26.27 30.66
CA MET A 1 10.56 25.76 29.36
C MET A 1 11.64 24.73 29.65
N ASN A 2 11.25 23.46 29.64
CA ASN A 2 12.09 22.39 30.19
C ASN A 2 13.29 22.08 29.29
N LEU A 3 14.48 22.14 29.87
CA LEU A 3 15.77 21.88 29.21
C LEU A 3 15.99 20.43 28.73
N ILE A 4 15.03 19.55 28.95
CA ILE A 4 15.21 18.10 28.78
C ILE A 4 14.97 17.63 27.34
N MET A 5 14.07 18.28 26.59
CA MET A 5 13.76 17.91 25.21
C MET A 5 14.71 18.49 24.13
N LYS A 6 15.43 19.52 24.42
CA LYS A 6 16.43 20.13 23.51
C LYS A 6 17.63 19.22 23.12
N ARG A 7 17.72 18.02 23.69
CA ARG A 7 18.92 17.17 23.56
C ARG A 7 19.07 16.43 22.26
N PHE A 8 17.98 16.06 21.57
CA PHE A 8 18.05 15.27 20.32
C PHE A 8 18.82 16.04 19.22
N PHE A 9 18.51 17.29 19.06
CA PHE A 9 18.99 18.14 17.97
C PHE A 9 20.39 18.74 18.20
N VAL A 10 20.62 19.30 19.38
CA VAL A 10 21.92 19.98 19.71
C VAL A 10 23.07 18.96 19.70
N LEU A 11 22.80 17.70 19.91
CA LEU A 11 23.79 16.65 20.09
C LEU A 11 24.16 15.96 18.77
N ILE A 12 23.21 15.80 17.85
CA ILE A 12 23.52 15.36 16.47
C ILE A 12 24.37 16.42 15.77
N ALA A 13 24.00 17.70 15.88
CA ALA A 13 24.80 18.79 15.35
C ALA A 13 26.20 18.85 16.01
N SER A 14 26.35 18.59 17.31
CA SER A 14 27.65 18.62 17.98
C SER A 14 28.56 17.42 17.68
N ALA A 15 28.00 16.25 17.41
CA ALA A 15 28.75 15.09 16.93
C ALA A 15 29.37 15.32 15.52
N PHE A 16 28.71 16.12 14.69
CA PHE A 16 29.19 16.51 13.35
C PHE A 16 29.97 17.83 13.30
N ILE A 17 29.84 18.73 14.30
CA ILE A 17 30.58 20.01 14.38
C ILE A 17 32.08 19.79 14.65
N SER A 18 32.52 18.62 15.12
CA SER A 18 33.92 18.27 15.15
C SER A 18 34.60 18.12 13.80
N LEU A 19 33.84 18.09 12.71
CA LEU A 19 34.33 18.18 11.33
C LEU A 19 34.57 19.67 10.98
N GLY A 20 35.78 20.16 11.22
CA GLY A 20 36.21 21.56 11.03
C GLY A 20 36.03 22.19 9.65
N ALA A 21 35.23 21.60 8.76
CA ALA A 21 34.85 22.16 7.45
C ALA A 21 33.45 22.79 7.47
N LEU A 22 32.58 22.45 8.41
CA LEU A 22 31.21 23.02 8.53
C LEU A 22 31.16 24.27 9.45
N ALA A 23 32.24 24.58 10.18
CA ALA A 23 32.28 25.67 11.15
C ALA A 23 32.45 27.08 10.55
N GLN A 24 32.61 27.25 9.25
CA GLN A 24 32.79 28.56 8.59
C GLN A 24 31.73 28.89 7.50
N GLY A 25 30.75 28.03 7.25
CA GLY A 25 29.70 28.29 6.24
C GLY A 25 28.33 28.40 6.88
N GLN A 26 27.55 29.38 6.50
CA GLN A 26 26.10 29.38 6.62
C GLN A 26 25.57 27.98 6.30
N MET A 27 24.52 27.51 7.03
CA MET A 27 23.83 26.27 6.69
C MET A 27 23.53 26.26 5.18
N GLN A 28 24.22 25.37 4.44
CA GLN A 28 24.09 25.33 3.01
C GLN A 28 22.70 24.78 2.66
N VAL A 29 21.89 25.60 2.05
CA VAL A 29 20.56 25.23 1.55
C VAL A 29 20.75 24.35 0.31
N LEU A 30 19.99 23.27 0.26
CA LEU A 30 19.93 22.37 -0.89
C LEU A 30 19.16 23.04 -2.04
N PRO A 31 19.57 22.88 -3.29
CA PRO A 31 18.87 23.47 -4.43
C PRO A 31 17.54 22.74 -4.67
N ASN A 32 16.52 23.50 -5.08
CA ASN A 32 15.33 22.90 -5.67
C ASN A 32 15.55 22.63 -7.16
N ASP A 33 14.90 21.59 -7.67
CA ASP A 33 14.87 21.24 -9.09
C ASP A 33 14.38 22.44 -9.93
N PRO A 34 15.18 22.97 -10.84
CA PRO A 34 14.79 24.12 -11.67
C PRO A 34 13.60 23.83 -12.60
N ALA A 35 13.26 22.58 -12.83
CA ALA A 35 12.05 22.19 -13.56
C ALA A 35 10.77 22.41 -12.77
N VAL A 36 10.84 22.64 -11.45
CA VAL A 36 9.70 22.97 -10.61
C VAL A 36 9.59 24.48 -10.44
N LYS A 37 8.54 25.07 -10.97
CA LYS A 37 8.18 26.47 -10.74
C LYS A 37 7.51 26.59 -9.37
N ILE A 38 8.20 27.19 -8.42
CA ILE A 38 7.66 27.48 -7.08
C ILE A 38 7.39 29.00 -7.03
N GLY A 39 6.18 29.37 -6.62
CA GLY A 39 5.81 30.77 -6.49
C GLY A 39 4.86 31.02 -5.33
N LYS A 40 4.62 32.29 -5.04
CA LYS A 40 3.70 32.74 -4.00
C LYS A 40 2.82 33.85 -4.55
N LEU A 41 1.51 33.76 -4.33
CA LEU A 41 0.53 34.78 -4.68
C LEU A 41 0.58 35.93 -3.66
N ASP A 42 0.09 37.09 -4.05
CA ASP A 42 0.02 38.27 -3.16
C ASP A 42 -0.82 38.04 -1.89
N ASN A 43 -1.80 37.13 -1.99
CA ASN A 43 -2.61 36.72 -0.82
C ASN A 43 -1.94 35.73 0.12
N GLY A 44 -0.74 35.26 -0.21
CA GLY A 44 0.05 34.34 0.60
C GLY A 44 0.02 32.88 0.22
N MET A 45 -0.83 32.46 -0.74
CA MET A 45 -0.88 31.08 -1.22
C MET A 45 0.39 30.70 -1.98
N THR A 46 0.91 29.50 -1.70
CA THR A 46 2.03 28.93 -2.43
C THR A 46 1.51 28.15 -3.65
N TYR A 47 2.27 28.13 -4.74
CA TYR A 47 1.95 27.25 -5.87
C TYR A 47 3.21 26.55 -6.38
N TYR A 48 3.01 25.34 -6.90
CA TYR A 48 4.01 24.50 -7.53
C TYR A 48 3.50 24.09 -8.90
N ILE A 49 4.32 24.26 -9.93
CA ILE A 49 3.98 23.84 -11.28
C ILE A 49 5.16 23.09 -11.86
N ARG A 50 4.90 21.91 -12.43
CA ARG A 50 5.91 21.12 -13.13
C ARG A 50 5.32 20.51 -14.40
N HIS A 51 6.00 20.75 -15.53
CA HIS A 51 5.73 20.02 -16.76
C HIS A 51 6.27 18.58 -16.66
N ASN A 52 5.42 17.59 -17.00
CA ASN A 52 5.80 16.17 -17.11
C ASN A 52 4.80 15.46 -18.02
N GLU A 53 5.29 14.65 -18.97
CA GLU A 53 4.45 14.00 -19.99
C GLU A 53 4.22 12.50 -19.72
N ILE A 54 4.29 12.05 -18.46
CA ILE A 54 4.15 10.64 -18.13
C ILE A 54 3.03 10.46 -17.07
N PRO A 55 1.85 10.01 -17.53
CA PRO A 55 1.45 9.81 -18.94
C PRO A 55 1.15 11.12 -19.65
N ALA A 56 1.38 11.16 -20.98
CA ALA A 56 1.08 12.32 -21.80
C ALA A 56 -0.42 12.65 -21.82
N GLY A 57 -0.76 13.93 -21.96
CA GLY A 57 -2.14 14.40 -21.97
C GLY A 57 -2.85 14.25 -20.62
N ARG A 58 -2.11 14.19 -19.50
CA ARG A 58 -2.62 14.03 -18.13
C ARG A 58 -2.02 15.05 -17.19
N ALA A 59 -2.75 15.37 -16.12
CA ALA A 59 -2.22 16.19 -15.02
C ALA A 59 -2.82 15.83 -13.67
N GLU A 60 -2.04 16.14 -12.64
CA GLU A 60 -2.37 16.09 -11.22
C GLU A 60 -2.66 17.51 -10.74
N PHE A 61 -3.74 17.69 -9.99
CA PHE A 61 -4.06 18.95 -9.31
C PHE A 61 -4.31 18.66 -7.84
N TYR A 62 -3.52 19.27 -6.97
CA TYR A 62 -3.62 19.08 -5.53
C TYR A 62 -3.76 20.42 -4.82
N LEU A 63 -4.72 20.53 -3.92
CA LEU A 63 -4.80 21.61 -2.95
C LEU A 63 -4.43 21.03 -1.58
N ALA A 64 -3.29 21.42 -1.06
CA ALA A 64 -2.83 21.07 0.27
C ALA A 64 -3.18 22.19 1.24
N THR A 65 -3.76 21.84 2.39
CA THR A 65 -4.05 22.79 3.46
C THR A 65 -3.32 22.33 4.72
N HIS A 66 -2.51 23.18 5.29
CA HIS A 66 -1.75 22.92 6.53
C HIS A 66 -2.65 23.10 7.77
N VAL A 67 -3.83 22.46 7.69
CA VAL A 67 -4.92 22.46 8.67
C VAL A 67 -5.54 21.08 8.70
N GLY A 68 -5.79 20.55 9.88
CA GLY A 68 -6.46 19.28 10.09
C GLY A 68 -7.26 19.28 11.39
N ALA A 69 -7.57 18.11 11.92
CA ALA A 69 -8.38 17.97 13.13
C ALA A 69 -7.77 18.66 14.38
N ILE A 70 -6.46 18.82 14.44
CA ILE A 70 -5.79 19.47 15.58
C ILE A 70 -6.17 20.96 15.75
N GLN A 71 -6.68 21.61 14.71
CA GLN A 71 -7.13 23.02 14.78
C GLN A 71 -8.53 23.17 15.34
N GLU A 72 -9.31 22.10 15.47
CA GLU A 72 -10.69 22.11 15.96
C GLU A 72 -10.80 22.59 17.40
N THR A 73 -11.90 23.26 17.71
CA THR A 73 -12.33 23.49 19.11
C THR A 73 -13.26 22.34 19.56
N PRO A 74 -13.56 22.17 20.85
CA PRO A 74 -14.39 21.06 21.30
C PRO A 74 -15.79 20.97 20.63
N ASP A 75 -16.36 22.11 20.21
CA ASP A 75 -17.62 22.16 19.46
C ASP A 75 -17.43 21.94 17.95
N GLN A 76 -16.19 21.73 17.52
CA GLN A 76 -15.82 21.46 16.13
C GLN A 76 -15.22 20.05 15.96
N ASP A 77 -15.25 19.19 16.96
CA ASP A 77 -14.71 17.84 16.91
C ASP A 77 -15.27 17.05 15.72
N GLY A 78 -14.39 16.70 14.75
CA GLY A 78 -14.68 16.05 13.47
C GLY A 78 -15.06 16.98 12.32
N LEU A 79 -15.05 18.31 12.51
CA LEU A 79 -15.48 19.24 11.47
C LEU A 79 -14.43 19.50 10.39
N ALA A 80 -13.16 19.22 10.62
CA ALA A 80 -12.14 19.22 9.57
C ALA A 80 -12.45 18.16 8.49
N HIS A 81 -12.79 16.93 8.95
CA HIS A 81 -13.20 15.85 8.08
C HIS A 81 -14.58 16.09 7.46
N PHE A 82 -15.52 16.61 8.23
CA PHE A 82 -16.84 16.98 7.73
C PHE A 82 -16.74 18.01 6.58
N LEU A 83 -15.88 19.00 6.73
CA LEU A 83 -15.63 20.01 5.70
C LEU A 83 -15.04 19.39 4.42
N GLU A 84 -14.20 18.39 4.55
CA GLU A 84 -13.68 17.65 3.42
C GLU A 84 -14.83 17.08 2.58
N HIS A 85 -15.82 16.43 3.19
CA HIS A 85 -17.00 15.91 2.52
C HIS A 85 -17.82 17.03 1.87
N MET A 86 -18.00 18.15 2.57
CA MET A 86 -18.79 19.27 2.05
C MET A 86 -18.17 19.90 0.79
N CYS A 87 -16.87 19.75 0.54
CA CYS A 87 -16.25 20.20 -0.71
C CYS A 87 -16.85 19.51 -1.95
N PHE A 88 -17.39 18.30 -1.79
CA PHE A 88 -18.06 17.59 -2.88
C PHE A 88 -19.58 17.86 -2.95
N ASN A 89 -20.12 18.60 -2.00
CA ASN A 89 -21.56 18.88 -1.85
C ASN A 89 -21.95 20.33 -2.23
N GLY A 90 -21.19 20.96 -3.13
CA GLY A 90 -21.50 22.24 -3.74
C GLY A 90 -20.56 23.37 -3.38
N THR A 91 -20.19 24.10 -4.41
CA THR A 91 -19.34 25.29 -4.34
C THR A 91 -19.96 26.45 -5.13
N LYS A 92 -19.35 27.62 -5.04
CA LYS A 92 -19.82 28.85 -5.75
C LYS A 92 -19.99 28.62 -7.26
N ASN A 93 -19.02 27.98 -7.91
CA ASN A 93 -19.02 27.83 -9.36
C ASN A 93 -19.57 26.46 -9.80
N PHE A 94 -19.65 25.51 -8.89
CA PHE A 94 -20.15 24.14 -9.12
C PHE A 94 -21.22 23.83 -8.06
N PRO A 95 -22.47 24.24 -8.25
CA PRO A 95 -23.52 23.94 -7.28
C PRO A 95 -23.85 22.45 -7.22
N ASP A 96 -24.37 22.00 -6.10
CA ASP A 96 -24.76 20.62 -5.83
C ASP A 96 -23.61 19.64 -6.12
N LYS A 97 -23.79 18.66 -7.00
CA LYS A 97 -22.80 17.69 -7.43
C LYS A 97 -21.98 18.10 -8.66
N GLY A 98 -22.05 19.38 -9.04
CA GLY A 98 -21.49 19.88 -10.30
C GLY A 98 -20.00 19.59 -10.52
N ILE A 99 -19.19 19.44 -9.46
CA ILE A 99 -17.79 19.04 -9.57
C ILE A 99 -17.68 17.59 -10.04
N LEU A 100 -18.42 16.68 -9.41
CA LEU A 100 -18.39 15.25 -9.74
C LEU A 100 -18.94 15.02 -11.14
N ASP A 101 -20.06 15.64 -11.49
CA ASP A 101 -20.68 15.56 -12.80
C ASP A 101 -19.71 16.06 -13.91
N TYR A 102 -19.06 17.20 -13.69
CA TYR A 102 -18.06 17.72 -14.61
C TYR A 102 -16.89 16.75 -14.81
N LEU A 103 -16.30 16.26 -13.73
CA LEU A 103 -15.11 15.38 -13.79
C LEU A 103 -15.45 14.01 -14.41
N GLN A 104 -16.62 13.46 -14.10
CA GLN A 104 -17.11 12.24 -14.74
C GLN A 104 -17.35 12.44 -16.24
N SER A 105 -17.86 13.61 -16.65
CA SER A 105 -18.10 13.94 -18.06
C SER A 105 -16.82 13.91 -18.92
N ILE A 106 -15.66 14.09 -18.33
CA ILE A 106 -14.35 13.98 -18.99
C ILE A 106 -13.66 12.64 -18.79
N GLY A 107 -14.33 11.68 -18.13
CA GLY A 107 -13.84 10.30 -17.92
C GLY A 107 -13.08 10.07 -16.60
N ALA A 108 -13.07 11.03 -15.68
CA ALA A 108 -12.58 10.81 -14.32
C ALA A 108 -13.64 10.07 -13.48
N SER A 109 -13.20 9.35 -12.45
CA SER A 109 -14.07 8.59 -11.54
C SER A 109 -13.93 9.09 -10.11
N PHE A 110 -15.03 9.12 -9.37
CA PHE A 110 -15.01 9.37 -7.93
C PHE A 110 -14.30 8.20 -7.20
N GLY A 111 -13.50 8.52 -6.21
CA GLY A 111 -12.66 7.54 -5.49
C GLY A 111 -11.39 7.13 -6.25
N GLY A 112 -11.42 7.09 -7.59
CA GLY A 112 -10.25 6.75 -8.41
C GLY A 112 -9.41 7.95 -8.84
N ASN A 113 -10.06 8.99 -9.35
CA ASN A 113 -9.39 10.20 -9.82
C ASN A 113 -9.70 11.44 -8.98
N VAL A 114 -10.80 11.43 -8.26
CA VAL A 114 -11.27 12.51 -7.41
C VAL A 114 -11.34 12.02 -6.00
N ASN A 115 -10.52 12.58 -5.12
CA ASN A 115 -10.45 12.16 -3.73
C ASN A 115 -9.99 13.30 -2.83
N ALA A 116 -10.12 13.11 -1.52
CA ALA A 116 -9.58 13.99 -0.51
C ALA A 116 -9.18 13.18 0.72
N SER A 117 -8.43 13.77 1.62
CA SER A 117 -8.10 13.15 2.89
C SER A 117 -7.84 14.20 3.97
N THR A 118 -8.38 13.94 5.16
CA THR A 118 -8.13 14.72 6.37
C THR A 118 -7.24 13.94 7.33
N GLY A 119 -6.19 14.57 7.79
CA GLY A 119 -5.33 14.09 8.85
C GLY A 119 -5.41 14.98 10.10
N VAL A 120 -4.55 14.68 11.07
CA VAL A 120 -4.47 15.49 12.30
C VAL A 120 -3.99 16.91 12.00
N GLU A 121 -3.01 17.07 11.12
CA GLU A 121 -2.33 18.36 10.88
C GLU A 121 -2.52 18.92 9.47
N ARG A 122 -3.15 18.16 8.56
CA ARG A 122 -3.35 18.55 7.16
C ARG A 122 -4.65 18.03 6.58
N THR A 123 -5.15 18.75 5.58
CA THR A 123 -6.21 18.28 4.68
C THR A 123 -5.73 18.48 3.23
N GLN A 124 -6.00 17.52 2.36
CA GLN A 124 -5.61 17.60 0.95
C GLN A 124 -6.76 17.18 0.04
N TYR A 125 -6.90 17.87 -1.07
CA TYR A 125 -7.86 17.59 -2.14
C TYR A 125 -7.09 17.23 -3.39
N MET A 126 -7.51 16.19 -4.08
CA MET A 126 -6.75 15.57 -5.15
C MET A 126 -7.62 15.33 -6.38
N LEU A 127 -7.19 15.86 -7.52
CA LEU A 127 -7.67 15.47 -8.84
C LEU A 127 -6.49 14.79 -9.54
N THR A 128 -6.52 13.47 -9.59
CA THR A 128 -5.39 12.64 -10.03
C THR A 128 -5.59 12.12 -11.44
N ASN A 129 -4.52 12.15 -12.24
CA ASN A 129 -4.50 11.59 -13.57
C ASN A 129 -5.66 12.10 -14.46
N ILE A 130 -5.93 13.42 -14.40
CA ILE A 130 -7.02 14.06 -15.11
C ILE A 130 -6.70 14.14 -16.61
N PRO A 131 -7.61 13.67 -17.50
CA PRO A 131 -7.40 13.74 -18.94
C PRO A 131 -7.52 15.16 -19.46
N LEU A 132 -6.47 15.68 -20.08
CA LEU A 132 -6.41 17.01 -20.65
C LEU A 132 -6.98 17.00 -22.09
N VAL A 133 -8.26 16.65 -22.23
CA VAL A 133 -8.95 16.52 -23.53
C VAL A 133 -9.00 17.85 -24.30
N ASN A 134 -8.90 18.95 -23.60
CA ASN A 134 -8.73 20.31 -24.14
C ASN A 134 -8.20 21.23 -23.03
N GLN A 135 -7.78 22.43 -23.41
CA GLN A 135 -7.18 23.39 -22.49
C GLN A 135 -8.12 23.88 -21.38
N SER A 136 -9.45 23.92 -21.64
CA SER A 136 -10.42 24.37 -20.61
C SER A 136 -10.51 23.42 -19.41
N VAL A 137 -10.05 22.18 -19.53
CA VAL A 137 -9.98 21.25 -18.40
C VAL A 137 -9.00 21.75 -17.34
N ILE A 138 -7.87 22.31 -17.75
CA ILE A 138 -6.89 22.91 -16.83
C ILE A 138 -7.54 24.05 -16.07
N ASP A 139 -8.23 24.95 -16.76
CA ASP A 139 -8.91 26.10 -16.16
C ASP A 139 -9.99 25.63 -15.16
N SER A 140 -10.78 24.62 -15.53
CA SER A 140 -11.82 24.08 -14.66
C SER A 140 -11.25 23.38 -13.43
N CYS A 141 -10.17 22.61 -13.55
CA CYS A 141 -9.53 21.97 -12.41
C CYS A 141 -8.91 23.01 -11.46
N ILE A 142 -8.28 24.06 -11.98
CA ILE A 142 -7.78 25.16 -11.16
C ILE A 142 -8.96 25.88 -10.47
N LEU A 143 -10.10 26.08 -11.15
CA LEU A 143 -11.30 26.68 -10.57
C LEU A 143 -11.94 25.79 -9.49
N ILE A 144 -11.90 24.47 -9.63
CA ILE A 144 -12.34 23.55 -8.57
C ILE A 144 -11.46 23.73 -7.32
N MET A 145 -10.14 23.77 -7.48
CA MET A 145 -9.22 23.99 -6.36
C MET A 145 -9.40 25.38 -5.71
N HIS A 146 -9.68 26.39 -6.51
CA HIS A 146 -10.03 27.71 -6.03
C HIS A 146 -11.30 27.68 -5.17
N ASP A 147 -12.34 26.98 -5.63
CA ASP A 147 -13.58 26.87 -4.90
C ASP A 147 -13.40 26.07 -3.59
N TYR A 148 -12.66 24.98 -3.59
CA TYR A 148 -12.30 24.26 -2.37
C TYR A 148 -11.55 25.15 -1.36
N SER A 149 -10.66 25.99 -1.87
CA SER A 149 -9.88 26.91 -1.03
C SER A 149 -10.73 27.93 -0.27
N HIS A 150 -11.78 28.50 -0.87
CA HIS A 150 -12.48 29.65 -0.26
C HIS A 150 -13.98 29.75 -0.53
N PHE A 151 -14.55 28.92 -1.38
CA PHE A 151 -15.93 29.09 -1.88
C PHE A 151 -16.82 27.85 -1.75
N VAL A 152 -16.57 27.00 -0.77
CA VAL A 152 -17.47 25.89 -0.41
C VAL A 152 -18.76 26.49 0.20
N THR A 153 -19.91 26.08 -0.28
CA THR A 153 -21.22 26.69 0.13
C THR A 153 -21.60 26.29 1.55
N ASN A 154 -21.26 25.06 2.00
CA ASN A 154 -21.64 24.53 3.30
C ASN A 154 -23.14 24.72 3.58
N ASP A 155 -23.99 24.36 2.60
CA ASP A 155 -25.44 24.50 2.73
C ASP A 155 -25.98 23.69 3.90
N PRO A 156 -26.80 24.28 4.81
CA PRO A 156 -27.31 23.56 5.97
C PRO A 156 -28.12 22.30 5.64
N ALA A 157 -28.83 22.26 4.51
CA ALA A 157 -29.58 21.07 4.12
C ALA A 157 -28.65 19.93 3.65
N GLU A 158 -27.55 20.26 2.96
CA GLU A 158 -26.55 19.29 2.57
C GLU A 158 -25.72 18.82 3.78
N ILE A 159 -25.41 19.71 4.74
CA ILE A 159 -24.79 19.33 6.03
C ILE A 159 -25.67 18.27 6.72
N ASP A 160 -26.98 18.49 6.82
CA ASP A 160 -27.85 17.54 7.51
C ASP A 160 -27.96 16.18 6.80
N LYS A 161 -27.88 16.13 5.48
CA LYS A 161 -27.80 14.88 4.72
C LYS A 161 -26.46 14.17 4.96
N GLU A 162 -25.35 14.90 4.91
CA GLU A 162 -24.00 14.34 5.02
C GLU A 162 -23.71 13.76 6.41
N ARG A 163 -24.40 14.23 7.48
CA ARG A 163 -24.29 13.63 8.83
C ARG A 163 -24.47 12.11 8.82
N GLY A 164 -25.45 11.63 8.06
CA GLY A 164 -25.72 10.18 7.94
C GLY A 164 -24.55 9.43 7.35
N VAL A 165 -23.95 9.95 6.29
CA VAL A 165 -22.81 9.35 5.59
C VAL A 165 -21.58 9.24 6.50
N ILE A 166 -21.22 10.33 7.19
CA ILE A 166 -20.06 10.38 8.08
C ILE A 166 -20.25 9.48 9.33
N LEU A 167 -21.48 9.43 9.87
CA LEU A 167 -21.79 8.52 10.97
C LEU A 167 -21.68 7.04 10.56
N GLU A 168 -22.07 6.70 9.32
CA GLU A 168 -21.88 5.34 8.79
C GLU A 168 -20.40 5.04 8.54
N GLU A 169 -19.62 6.00 8.03
CA GLU A 169 -18.18 5.85 7.88
C GLU A 169 -17.50 5.62 9.24
N ARG A 170 -17.82 6.46 10.24
CA ARG A 170 -17.32 6.31 11.60
C ARG A 170 -17.64 4.92 12.16
N ARG A 171 -18.83 4.43 11.93
CA ARG A 171 -19.26 3.10 12.37
C ARG A 171 -18.48 1.99 11.66
N ALA A 172 -18.32 2.09 10.35
CA ALA A 172 -17.60 1.10 9.54
C ALA A 172 -16.11 1.00 9.89
N ARG A 173 -15.49 2.13 10.25
CA ARG A 173 -14.06 2.17 10.62
C ARG A 173 -13.80 1.71 12.06
N ARG A 174 -14.79 1.59 12.94
CA ARG A 174 -14.62 1.31 14.38
C ARG A 174 -14.39 -0.17 14.70
N ASN A 175 -13.33 -0.74 14.14
CA ASN A 175 -12.82 -2.08 14.46
C ASN A 175 -11.92 -2.08 15.70
N ALA A 176 -11.39 -3.25 16.10
CA ALA A 176 -10.50 -3.40 17.26
C ALA A 176 -9.26 -2.49 17.18
N SER A 177 -8.61 -2.44 16.02
CA SER A 177 -7.42 -1.60 15.81
C SER A 177 -7.71 -0.12 16.05
N TRP A 178 -8.85 0.38 15.58
CA TRP A 178 -9.28 1.76 15.82
C TRP A 178 -9.53 2.03 17.30
N ARG A 179 -10.27 1.15 17.98
CA ARG A 179 -10.57 1.30 19.42
C ARG A 179 -9.30 1.28 20.28
N LEU A 180 -8.36 0.38 19.96
CA LEU A 180 -7.08 0.29 20.64
C LEU A 180 -6.20 1.51 20.36
N HIS A 181 -6.22 2.03 19.12
CA HIS A 181 -5.50 3.26 18.77
C HIS A 181 -6.01 4.45 19.60
N GLU A 182 -7.31 4.69 19.63
CA GLU A 182 -7.89 5.79 20.44
C GLU A 182 -7.49 5.68 21.93
N ARG A 183 -7.50 4.47 22.47
CA ARG A 183 -7.11 4.21 23.87
C ARG A 183 -5.59 4.32 24.10
N SER A 184 -4.79 4.21 23.06
CA SER A 184 -3.34 4.34 23.11
C SER A 184 -2.86 5.81 23.09
N MET A 185 -3.63 6.70 22.48
CA MET A 185 -3.26 8.11 22.30
C MET A 185 -2.84 8.83 23.59
N PRO A 186 -3.53 8.67 24.75
CA PRO A 186 -3.11 9.32 26.00
C PRO A 186 -1.73 8.86 26.48
N TYR A 187 -1.32 7.62 26.21
CA TYR A 187 0.01 7.13 26.55
C TYR A 187 1.10 7.77 25.69
N TYR A 188 0.83 7.94 24.39
CA TYR A 188 1.79 8.53 23.45
C TYR A 188 1.93 10.04 23.65
N TYR A 189 0.80 10.74 23.81
CA TYR A 189 0.74 12.21 23.74
C TYR A 189 0.51 12.91 25.07
N GLY A 190 0.38 12.12 26.19
CA GLY A 190 0.15 12.67 27.51
C GLY A 190 -1.15 13.47 27.61
N ASP A 191 -1.07 14.65 28.20
CA ASP A 191 -2.19 15.59 28.35
C ASP A 191 -2.27 16.63 27.22
N SER A 192 -1.52 16.45 26.15
CA SER A 192 -1.58 17.33 24.98
C SER A 192 -2.88 17.15 24.21
N LYS A 193 -3.23 18.12 23.39
CA LYS A 193 -4.40 18.06 22.52
C LYS A 193 -4.39 16.86 21.57
N TYR A 194 -3.23 16.35 21.16
CA TYR A 194 -3.11 15.15 20.34
C TYR A 194 -3.69 13.90 21.02
N ALA A 195 -3.72 13.84 22.36
CA ALA A 195 -4.25 12.70 23.08
C ALA A 195 -5.76 12.46 22.91
N THR A 196 -6.49 13.49 22.51
CA THR A 196 -7.96 13.47 22.34
C THR A 196 -8.40 13.88 20.93
N CYS A 197 -7.45 14.15 20.02
CA CYS A 197 -7.75 14.58 18.67
C CYS A 197 -8.14 13.37 17.81
N THR A 198 -9.45 13.23 17.53
CA THR A 198 -9.98 12.22 16.60
C THR A 198 -10.32 12.88 15.26
N ILE A 199 -9.92 12.27 14.17
CA ILE A 199 -10.11 12.89 12.85
C ILE A 199 -11.59 12.93 12.47
N ILE A 200 -12.30 11.82 12.70
CA ILE A 200 -13.71 11.70 12.30
C ILE A 200 -14.69 12.31 13.33
N GLY A 201 -14.21 12.61 14.53
CA GLY A 201 -14.99 13.22 15.59
C GLY A 201 -15.88 12.26 16.38
N SER A 202 -16.49 12.78 17.46
CA SER A 202 -17.41 12.03 18.30
C SER A 202 -18.80 11.95 17.66
N GLN A 203 -19.49 10.86 17.94
CA GLN A 203 -20.87 10.67 17.48
C GLN A 203 -21.78 11.80 17.96
N GLU A 204 -21.64 12.22 19.22
CA GLU A 204 -22.45 13.29 19.80
C GLU A 204 -22.28 14.60 19.04
N ASN A 205 -21.05 15.02 18.79
CA ASN A 205 -20.81 16.26 18.05
C ASN A 205 -21.30 16.16 16.61
N LEU A 206 -21.01 15.08 15.90
CA LEU A 206 -21.48 14.87 14.52
C LEU A 206 -23.00 14.94 14.37
N GLN A 207 -23.76 14.49 15.37
CA GLN A 207 -25.23 14.54 15.38
C GLN A 207 -25.78 15.93 15.71
N THR A 208 -25.06 16.74 16.48
CA THR A 208 -25.63 17.93 17.13
C THR A 208 -24.95 19.26 16.80
N PHE A 209 -23.78 19.27 16.15
CA PHE A 209 -23.11 20.50 15.82
C PHE A 209 -23.98 21.42 14.96
N ARG A 210 -23.84 22.74 15.15
CA ARG A 210 -24.58 23.72 14.36
C ARG A 210 -23.80 24.09 13.10
N PRO A 211 -24.48 24.30 11.97
CA PRO A 211 -23.82 24.72 10.72
C PRO A 211 -22.83 25.87 10.89
N GLU A 212 -23.10 26.80 11.83
CA GLU A 212 -22.21 27.93 12.10
C GLU A 212 -20.86 27.51 12.63
N SER A 213 -20.74 26.38 13.36
CA SER A 213 -19.44 25.85 13.83
C SER A 213 -18.57 25.41 12.65
N LEU A 214 -19.16 24.77 11.63
CA LEU A 214 -18.47 24.39 10.39
C LEU A 214 -18.06 25.61 9.57
N HIS A 215 -18.96 26.56 9.39
CA HIS A 215 -18.64 27.82 8.72
C HIS A 215 -17.51 28.60 9.42
N ASN A 216 -17.51 28.61 10.75
CA ASN A 216 -16.47 29.26 11.53
C ASN A 216 -15.12 28.56 11.39
N PHE A 217 -15.11 27.23 11.34
CA PHE A 217 -13.90 26.43 11.08
C PHE A 217 -13.33 26.79 9.70
N TYR A 218 -14.16 26.70 8.65
CA TYR A 218 -13.78 27.02 7.28
C TYR A 218 -13.22 28.43 7.15
N LYS A 219 -13.96 29.44 7.61
CA LYS A 219 -13.56 30.86 7.55
C LYS A 219 -12.27 31.15 8.31
N THR A 220 -12.02 30.43 9.43
CA THR A 220 -10.84 30.68 10.28
C THR A 220 -9.58 30.06 9.68
N TRP A 221 -9.70 28.87 9.12
CA TRP A 221 -8.56 28.05 8.82
C TRP A 221 -8.29 27.85 7.32
N TYR A 222 -9.31 27.91 6.43
CA TYR A 222 -9.12 27.83 4.98
C TYR A 222 -8.73 29.20 4.43
N ARG A 223 -7.48 29.52 4.57
CA ARG A 223 -6.88 30.77 4.16
C ARG A 223 -5.60 30.57 3.37
N PRO A 224 -5.30 31.47 2.42
CA PRO A 224 -4.21 31.27 1.44
C PRO A 224 -2.83 31.03 2.05
N ASP A 225 -2.50 31.66 3.18
CA ASP A 225 -1.19 31.52 3.83
C ASP A 225 -0.94 30.14 4.42
N LEU A 226 -1.96 29.29 4.55
CA LEU A 226 -1.90 27.90 4.99
C LEU A 226 -2.12 26.90 3.85
N GLN A 227 -2.18 27.37 2.59
CA GLN A 227 -2.52 26.53 1.45
C GLN A 227 -1.46 26.54 0.36
N ALA A 228 -1.38 25.43 -0.36
CA ALA A 228 -0.59 25.32 -1.58
C ALA A 228 -1.36 24.61 -2.68
N LEU A 229 -1.26 25.14 -3.90
CA LEU A 229 -1.75 24.50 -5.12
C LEU A 229 -0.59 23.85 -5.86
N MET A 230 -0.72 22.58 -6.22
CA MET A 230 0.26 21.81 -6.98
C MET A 230 -0.35 21.36 -8.29
N VAL A 231 0.33 21.64 -9.40
CA VAL A 231 -0.08 21.23 -10.75
C VAL A 231 1.12 20.54 -11.40
N VAL A 232 0.97 19.25 -11.69
CA VAL A 232 2.02 18.45 -12.34
C VAL A 232 1.42 17.69 -13.52
N GLY A 233 1.99 17.83 -14.70
CA GLY A 233 1.47 17.09 -15.85
C GLY A 233 1.91 17.66 -17.19
N ASP A 234 1.26 17.20 -18.24
CA ASP A 234 1.47 17.67 -19.62
C ASP A 234 0.84 19.04 -19.84
N VAL A 235 1.41 20.04 -19.16
CA VAL A 235 0.88 21.41 -19.09
C VAL A 235 1.94 22.43 -19.48
N ASP A 236 1.50 23.56 -20.05
CA ASP A 236 2.36 24.73 -20.21
C ASP A 236 2.49 25.47 -18.88
N VAL A 237 3.69 25.55 -18.34
CA VAL A 237 3.99 26.12 -17.02
C VAL A 237 3.59 27.60 -16.93
N ASP A 238 3.88 28.39 -17.97
CA ASP A 238 3.60 29.83 -17.97
C ASP A 238 2.09 30.09 -18.10
N TYR A 239 1.38 29.26 -18.88
CA TYR A 239 -0.07 29.31 -18.99
C TYR A 239 -0.74 28.98 -17.64
N VAL A 240 -0.32 27.88 -16.99
CA VAL A 240 -0.86 27.48 -15.68
C VAL A 240 -0.58 28.55 -14.64
N GLU A 241 0.62 29.13 -14.60
CA GLU A 241 0.96 30.21 -13.67
C GLU A 241 0.06 31.44 -13.89
N ALA A 242 -0.16 31.84 -15.14
CA ALA A 242 -1.05 32.95 -15.47
C ALA A 242 -2.49 32.67 -15.03
N LYS A 243 -2.99 31.45 -15.24
CA LYS A 243 -4.33 31.03 -14.82
C LYS A 243 -4.49 30.96 -13.30
N ILE A 244 -3.51 30.46 -12.58
CA ILE A 244 -3.53 30.49 -11.11
C ILE A 244 -3.63 31.94 -10.62
N LYS A 245 -2.80 32.84 -11.16
CA LYS A 245 -2.83 34.27 -10.78
C LYS A 245 -4.16 34.95 -11.13
N GLU A 246 -4.80 34.59 -12.26
CA GLU A 246 -6.08 35.11 -12.69
C GLU A 246 -7.21 34.61 -11.80
N ILE A 247 -7.33 33.28 -11.63
CA ILE A 247 -8.46 32.63 -10.94
C ILE A 247 -8.45 32.93 -9.44
N PHE A 248 -7.26 32.89 -8.79
CA PHE A 248 -7.14 33.14 -7.36
C PHE A 248 -7.03 34.62 -6.97
N ALA A 249 -7.17 35.55 -7.92
CA ALA A 249 -7.05 36.98 -7.67
C ALA A 249 -8.17 37.54 -6.77
N ASP A 250 -9.34 36.93 -6.73
CA ASP A 250 -10.49 37.36 -5.92
C ASP A 250 -10.43 36.85 -4.46
N ILE A 251 -9.47 35.95 -4.12
CA ILE A 251 -9.28 35.49 -2.75
C ILE A 251 -8.36 36.48 -2.03
N PRO A 252 -8.85 37.17 -0.98
CA PRO A 252 -8.06 38.16 -0.26
C PRO A 252 -7.02 37.49 0.66
N ALA A 253 -5.97 38.22 0.98
CA ALA A 253 -5.09 37.85 2.08
C ALA A 253 -5.86 37.85 3.41
N ALA A 254 -5.54 36.93 4.30
CA ALA A 254 -6.21 36.85 5.60
C ALA A 254 -5.90 38.08 6.46
N GLU A 255 -6.97 38.78 6.92
CA GLU A 255 -6.86 39.92 7.82
C GLU A 255 -6.75 39.46 9.27
N ASN A 256 -5.65 39.83 9.95
CA ASN A 256 -5.39 39.44 11.34
C ASN A 256 -5.56 37.91 11.57
N PRO A 257 -4.83 37.07 10.83
CA PRO A 257 -5.04 35.63 10.87
C PRO A 257 -4.80 35.07 12.27
N LYS A 258 -5.69 34.21 12.74
CA LYS A 258 -5.45 33.45 13.98
C LYS A 258 -4.16 32.64 13.82
N PRO A 259 -3.18 32.77 14.74
CA PRO A 259 -1.97 31.98 14.65
C PRO A 259 -2.29 30.49 14.81
N LYS A 260 -1.54 29.63 14.13
CA LYS A 260 -1.58 28.18 14.34
C LYS A 260 -0.85 27.87 15.65
N ASP A 261 -1.52 27.14 16.55
CA ASP A 261 -0.93 26.78 17.83
C ASP A 261 0.17 25.73 17.64
N VAL A 262 1.34 25.96 18.23
CA VAL A 262 2.41 24.95 18.31
C VAL A 262 2.17 24.12 19.57
N ILE A 263 1.76 22.87 19.39
CA ILE A 263 1.37 21.98 20.48
C ILE A 263 2.57 21.07 20.81
N MET A 264 3.19 21.30 21.96
CA MET A 264 4.29 20.49 22.46
C MET A 264 3.75 19.26 23.18
N ILE A 265 4.37 18.11 22.93
CA ILE A 265 4.08 16.87 23.63
C ILE A 265 4.88 16.85 24.93
N PRO A 266 4.25 16.55 26.11
CA PRO A 266 4.98 16.51 27.35
C PRO A 266 5.94 15.31 27.41
N GLY A 267 7.13 15.54 27.95
CA GLY A 267 8.08 14.47 28.26
C GLY A 267 7.69 13.73 29.54
N ASN A 268 8.23 12.53 29.72
CA ASN A 268 8.09 11.73 30.94
C ASN A 268 9.45 11.32 31.51
N LYS A 269 9.56 11.29 32.83
CA LYS A 269 10.81 10.94 33.50
C LYS A 269 11.03 9.44 33.66
N GLU A 270 9.94 8.72 33.80
CA GLU A 270 9.87 7.26 33.93
C GLU A 270 9.12 6.69 32.74
N PRO A 271 9.37 5.44 32.35
CA PRO A 271 8.60 4.80 31.28
C PRO A 271 7.10 4.85 31.55
N VAL A 272 6.32 5.30 30.58
CA VAL A 272 4.85 5.24 30.59
C VAL A 272 4.44 3.92 29.97
N ILE A 273 3.59 3.14 30.65
CA ILE A 273 3.23 1.78 30.21
C ILE A 273 1.71 1.69 30.14
N GLY A 274 1.19 1.28 28.99
CA GLY A 274 -0.20 0.96 28.74
C GLY A 274 -0.39 -0.54 28.48
N VAL A 275 -1.41 -1.15 29.10
CA VAL A 275 -1.84 -2.52 28.85
C VAL A 275 -3.27 -2.46 28.40
N LEU A 276 -3.52 -2.73 27.12
CA LEU A 276 -4.81 -2.57 26.46
C LEU A 276 -5.26 -3.90 25.84
N THR A 277 -6.54 -4.24 26.00
CA THR A 277 -7.13 -5.43 25.40
C THR A 277 -8.42 -5.09 24.66
N ASP A 278 -8.73 -5.86 23.64
CA ASP A 278 -10.00 -5.73 22.91
C ASP A 278 -10.52 -7.13 22.52
N PRO A 279 -11.84 -7.40 22.61
CA PRO A 279 -12.40 -8.70 22.29
C PRO A 279 -12.23 -9.16 20.84
N GLU A 280 -12.11 -8.20 19.91
CA GLU A 280 -11.93 -8.47 18.48
C GLU A 280 -10.46 -8.33 18.03
N GLU A 281 -9.51 -8.06 18.95
CA GLU A 281 -8.09 -8.09 18.61
C GLU A 281 -7.63 -9.53 18.36
N GLY A 282 -6.88 -9.74 17.29
CA GLY A 282 -6.41 -11.08 16.89
C GLY A 282 -4.97 -11.40 17.32
N SER A 283 -4.21 -10.39 17.71
CA SER A 283 -2.76 -10.48 17.86
C SER A 283 -2.26 -9.90 19.20
N TYR A 284 -1.03 -10.28 19.55
CA TYR A 284 -0.32 -9.74 20.71
C TYR A 284 0.80 -8.86 20.20
N SER A 285 0.82 -7.59 20.59
CA SER A 285 1.89 -6.68 20.16
C SER A 285 2.29 -5.69 21.25
N ALA A 286 3.48 -5.11 21.10
CA ALA A 286 3.87 -3.95 21.89
C ALA A 286 4.48 -2.89 20.97
N THR A 287 4.06 -1.64 21.19
CA THR A 287 4.62 -0.45 20.56
C THR A 287 5.46 0.29 21.58
N LEU A 288 6.68 0.61 21.20
CA LEU A 288 7.62 1.34 22.04
C LEU A 288 7.98 2.67 21.38
N LEU A 289 8.01 3.74 22.14
CA LEU A 289 8.46 5.06 21.67
C LEU A 289 9.57 5.57 22.59
N TRP A 290 10.60 6.15 21.98
CA TRP A 290 11.53 7.07 22.63
C TRP A 290 11.30 8.44 22.03
N LYS A 291 10.63 9.33 22.79
CA LYS A 291 10.19 10.64 22.30
C LYS A 291 11.33 11.65 22.33
N GLY A 292 11.43 12.46 21.30
CA GLY A 292 12.30 13.62 21.18
C GLY A 292 11.60 14.79 20.50
N ASP A 293 12.24 15.95 20.50
CA ASP A 293 11.76 17.11 19.73
C ASP A 293 11.97 16.85 18.23
N ALA A 294 10.99 17.21 17.41
CA ALA A 294 11.12 17.13 15.95
C ALA A 294 12.26 18.01 15.45
N THR A 295 12.93 17.59 14.40
CA THR A 295 13.90 18.41 13.66
C THR A 295 13.24 19.72 13.21
N PRO A 296 13.81 20.90 13.52
CA PRO A 296 13.25 22.17 13.04
C PRO A 296 13.11 22.19 11.52
N LYS A 297 11.93 22.59 11.03
CA LYS A 297 11.63 22.60 9.58
C LYS A 297 12.61 23.44 8.75
N GLU A 298 13.23 24.49 9.35
CA GLU A 298 14.22 25.33 8.69
C GLU A 298 15.52 24.59 8.34
N LEU A 299 15.72 23.41 8.90
CA LEU A 299 16.89 22.58 8.59
C LEU A 299 16.62 21.53 7.53
N ASN A 300 15.37 21.14 7.30
CA ASN A 300 15.05 20.07 6.40
C ASN A 300 15.50 20.32 4.94
N ASN A 301 15.55 21.58 4.52
CA ASN A 301 16.05 21.96 3.18
C ASN A 301 17.57 22.24 3.14
N THR A 302 18.32 21.76 4.12
CA THR A 302 19.78 21.97 4.20
C THR A 302 20.55 20.65 4.11
N VAL A 303 21.84 20.78 3.79
CA VAL A 303 22.78 19.63 3.82
C VAL A 303 22.77 18.93 5.19
N VAL A 304 22.61 19.68 6.28
CA VAL A 304 22.52 19.11 7.63
C VAL A 304 21.22 18.31 7.80
N GLY A 305 20.09 18.81 7.30
CA GLY A 305 18.83 18.08 7.34
C GLY A 305 18.92 16.74 6.59
N MET A 306 19.44 16.76 5.37
CA MET A 306 19.64 15.54 4.58
C MET A 306 20.61 14.55 5.25
N LEU A 307 21.66 15.05 5.91
CA LEU A 307 22.56 14.20 6.69
C LEU A 307 21.84 13.52 7.86
N LEU A 308 20.97 14.26 8.57
CA LEU A 308 20.18 13.73 9.68
C LEU A 308 19.19 12.64 9.20
N GLU A 309 18.51 12.85 8.08
CA GLU A 309 17.60 11.86 7.50
C GLU A 309 18.34 10.57 7.10
N ASN A 310 19.54 10.68 6.53
CA ASN A 310 20.38 9.52 6.24
C ASN A 310 20.79 8.75 7.51
N VAL A 311 21.15 9.45 8.59
CA VAL A 311 21.47 8.81 9.88
C VAL A 311 20.25 8.08 10.46
N LYS A 312 19.07 8.70 10.46
CA LYS A 312 17.81 8.08 10.90
C LYS A 312 17.49 6.81 10.10
N SER A 313 17.68 6.89 8.79
CA SER A 313 17.47 5.75 7.88
C SER A 313 18.46 4.61 8.18
N ILE A 314 19.75 4.91 8.41
CA ILE A 314 20.75 3.90 8.79
C ILE A 314 20.35 3.23 10.11
N ILE A 315 19.95 4.00 11.13
CA ILE A 315 19.50 3.46 12.41
C ILE A 315 18.37 2.46 12.22
N SER A 316 17.35 2.84 11.44
CA SER A 316 16.21 2.00 11.14
C SER A 316 16.60 0.72 10.39
N LEU A 317 17.43 0.84 9.35
CA LEU A 317 17.88 -0.30 8.53
C LEU A 317 18.68 -1.32 9.36
N VAL A 318 19.63 -0.86 10.19
CA VAL A 318 20.46 -1.76 11.00
C VAL A 318 19.62 -2.47 12.06
N PHE A 319 18.73 -1.79 12.76
CA PHE A 319 17.83 -2.44 13.71
C PHE A 319 16.95 -3.49 13.03
N ASN A 320 16.38 -3.17 11.88
CA ASN A 320 15.51 -4.10 11.15
C ASN A 320 16.28 -5.33 10.64
N GLU A 321 17.55 -5.18 10.25
CA GLU A 321 18.44 -6.32 9.94
C GLU A 321 18.65 -7.20 11.19
N ARG A 322 18.95 -6.61 12.35
CA ARG A 322 19.12 -7.35 13.61
C ARG A 322 17.86 -8.07 14.05
N PHE A 323 16.69 -7.43 13.92
CA PHE A 323 15.42 -8.07 14.27
C PHE A 323 15.09 -9.22 13.33
N THR A 324 15.41 -9.09 12.05
CA THR A 324 15.29 -10.22 11.11
C THR A 324 16.11 -11.43 11.57
N ASP A 325 17.34 -11.21 12.04
CA ASP A 325 18.19 -12.30 12.57
C ASP A 325 17.60 -12.93 13.83
N VAL A 326 17.11 -12.10 14.79
CA VAL A 326 16.52 -12.62 16.05
C VAL A 326 15.21 -13.35 15.79
N VAL A 327 14.37 -12.84 14.91
CA VAL A 327 13.10 -13.49 14.53
C VAL A 327 13.37 -14.78 13.73
N ALA A 328 14.47 -14.86 13.00
CA ALA A 328 14.86 -16.08 12.28
C ALA A 328 15.21 -17.27 13.21
N ASP A 329 15.56 -17.03 14.48
CA ASP A 329 15.77 -18.11 15.45
C ASP A 329 14.44 -18.86 15.72
N PRO A 330 14.36 -20.19 15.52
CA PRO A 330 13.15 -20.97 15.81
C PRO A 330 12.67 -20.88 17.26
N GLN A 331 13.56 -20.58 18.20
CA GLN A 331 13.24 -20.41 19.62
C GLN A 331 12.87 -18.95 19.97
N SER A 332 12.88 -18.03 19.01
CA SER A 332 12.52 -16.65 19.25
C SER A 332 11.12 -16.51 19.89
N PRO A 333 10.96 -15.74 20.96
CA PRO A 333 9.66 -15.44 21.54
C PRO A 333 8.90 -14.35 20.76
N MET A 334 9.51 -13.76 19.72
CA MET A 334 8.91 -12.79 18.82
C MET A 334 8.44 -13.46 17.53
N LEU A 335 7.34 -12.96 16.98
CA LEU A 335 6.85 -13.31 15.63
C LEU A 335 7.37 -12.35 14.57
N GLY A 336 7.65 -11.11 14.95
CA GLY A 336 8.18 -10.05 14.11
C GLY A 336 8.59 -8.86 14.95
N ALA A 337 9.51 -8.06 14.45
CA ALA A 337 9.86 -6.78 15.06
C ALA A 337 10.37 -5.81 14.01
N SER A 338 10.14 -4.52 14.24
CA SER A 338 10.63 -3.45 13.37
C SER A 338 10.91 -2.17 14.17
N THR A 339 11.74 -1.31 13.60
CA THR A 339 11.94 0.06 14.09
C THR A 339 11.91 1.06 12.95
N GLY A 340 11.59 2.31 13.33
CA GLY A 340 11.69 3.46 12.46
C GLY A 340 11.99 4.73 13.26
N VAL A 341 12.67 5.69 12.64
CA VAL A 341 12.87 7.03 13.23
C VAL A 341 12.14 8.04 12.38
N GLY A 342 11.25 8.82 12.97
CA GLY A 342 10.48 9.82 12.25
C GLY A 342 9.51 10.62 13.12
N ASN A 343 8.84 11.59 12.51
CA ASN A 343 7.89 12.44 13.20
C ASN A 343 6.55 11.74 13.39
N LEU A 344 6.02 11.75 14.61
CA LEU A 344 4.63 11.42 14.90
C LEU A 344 3.72 12.64 14.89
N THR A 345 4.25 13.82 15.18
CA THR A 345 3.56 15.11 15.10
C THR A 345 4.54 16.18 14.60
N GLU A 346 4.06 17.37 14.28
CA GLU A 346 4.93 18.49 13.87
C GLU A 346 6.02 18.83 14.91
N THR A 347 5.81 18.47 16.17
CA THR A 347 6.71 18.84 17.28
C THR A 347 7.41 17.66 17.94
N MET A 348 7.05 16.43 17.59
CA MET A 348 7.61 15.22 18.21
C MET A 348 8.15 14.26 17.16
N GLU A 349 9.41 13.94 17.26
CA GLU A 349 10.09 12.85 16.59
C GLU A 349 10.26 11.67 17.55
N VAL A 350 10.25 10.46 17.05
CA VAL A 350 10.42 9.25 17.88
C VAL A 350 11.36 8.25 17.22
N LEU A 351 12.08 7.49 18.04
CA LEU A 351 12.47 6.14 17.69
C LEU A 351 11.28 5.24 18.04
N LEU A 352 10.60 4.73 17.03
CA LEU A 352 9.47 3.82 17.14
C LEU A 352 9.96 2.37 17.07
N GLY A 353 9.53 1.53 17.98
CA GLY A 353 9.68 0.08 17.92
C GLY A 353 8.33 -0.61 17.93
N GLN A 354 8.16 -1.63 17.12
CA GLN A 354 6.99 -2.50 17.11
C GLN A 354 7.43 -3.94 17.20
N VAL A 355 6.79 -4.71 18.07
CA VAL A 355 7.07 -6.12 18.23
C VAL A 355 5.79 -6.94 18.27
N SER A 356 5.71 -7.96 17.41
CA SER A 356 4.65 -8.97 17.44
C SER A 356 5.08 -10.11 18.34
N LEU A 357 4.21 -10.49 19.26
CA LEU A 357 4.51 -11.36 20.41
C LEU A 357 3.75 -12.68 20.30
N LYS A 358 4.34 -13.75 20.83
CA LYS A 358 3.65 -15.04 20.96
C LYS A 358 2.72 -15.02 22.18
N GLU A 359 1.55 -15.68 22.04
CA GLU A 359 0.65 -15.90 23.17
C GLU A 359 1.37 -16.57 24.35
N GLY A 360 1.17 -16.05 25.55
CA GLY A 360 1.82 -16.53 26.77
C GLY A 360 3.31 -16.19 26.90
N GLN A 361 3.95 -15.56 25.91
CA GLN A 361 5.37 -15.19 25.92
C GLN A 361 5.60 -13.68 25.77
N ALA A 362 4.59 -12.87 26.08
CA ALA A 362 4.65 -11.41 25.85
C ALA A 362 5.86 -10.74 26.51
N ILE A 363 6.17 -11.07 27.77
CA ILE A 363 7.31 -10.51 28.48
C ILE A 363 8.64 -11.02 27.92
N ASP A 364 8.73 -12.27 27.50
CA ASP A 364 9.96 -12.82 26.93
C ASP A 364 10.26 -12.20 25.56
N GLY A 365 9.21 -12.03 24.71
CA GLY A 365 9.35 -11.33 23.42
C GLY A 365 9.71 -9.85 23.60
N PHE A 366 9.10 -9.17 24.54
CA PHE A 366 9.43 -7.80 24.90
C PHE A 366 10.89 -7.67 25.38
N LYS A 367 11.37 -8.60 26.22
CA LYS A 367 12.79 -8.64 26.64
C LYS A 367 13.74 -8.90 25.47
N ALA A 368 13.37 -9.81 24.56
CA ALA A 368 14.19 -10.08 23.39
C ALA A 368 14.34 -8.85 22.50
N PHE A 369 13.24 -8.12 22.26
CA PHE A 369 13.27 -6.84 21.54
C PHE A 369 14.16 -5.81 22.25
N LEU A 370 13.92 -5.56 23.54
CA LEU A 370 14.70 -4.61 24.34
C LEU A 370 16.19 -4.99 24.42
N THR A 371 16.52 -6.27 24.38
CA THR A 371 17.91 -6.73 24.40
C THR A 371 18.67 -6.23 23.19
N GLU A 372 18.08 -6.25 21.99
CA GLU A 372 18.71 -5.71 20.78
C GLU A 372 18.86 -4.18 20.84
N ILE A 373 17.83 -3.49 21.34
CA ILE A 373 17.91 -2.04 21.59
C ILE A 373 19.03 -1.69 22.58
N GLU A 374 19.08 -2.39 23.72
CA GLU A 374 20.09 -2.18 24.75
C GLU A 374 21.50 -2.57 24.28
N LYS A 375 21.61 -3.63 23.43
CA LYS A 375 22.86 -4.01 22.79
C LYS A 375 23.41 -2.86 21.92
N ALA A 376 22.54 -2.26 21.10
CA ALA A 376 22.92 -1.10 20.29
C ALA A 376 23.31 0.10 21.16
N ARG A 377 22.59 0.37 22.27
CA ARG A 377 22.92 1.45 23.21
C ARG A 377 24.31 1.25 23.85
N ARG A 378 24.66 0.00 24.22
CA ARG A 378 25.93 -0.30 24.92
C ARG A 378 27.13 -0.37 23.98
N TYR A 379 26.94 -1.04 22.85
CA TYR A 379 28.06 -1.44 21.97
C TYR A 379 27.99 -0.79 20.59
N GLY A 380 26.84 -0.16 20.26
CA GLY A 380 26.62 0.47 18.97
C GLY A 380 26.37 -0.52 17.83
N PHE A 381 26.50 -0.01 16.63
CA PHE A 381 26.48 -0.77 15.37
C PHE A 381 27.91 -1.05 14.91
N THR A 382 28.09 -2.16 14.22
CA THR A 382 29.40 -2.54 13.65
C THR A 382 29.64 -1.85 12.32
N ASP A 383 30.89 -1.82 11.87
CA ASP A 383 31.28 -1.25 10.57
C ASP A 383 30.54 -1.91 9.41
N ASP A 384 30.40 -3.25 9.46
CA ASP A 384 29.73 -4.03 8.41
C ASP A 384 28.23 -3.72 8.34
N GLU A 385 27.54 -3.59 9.49
CA GLU A 385 26.12 -3.23 9.55
C GLU A 385 25.88 -1.82 8.95
N VAL A 386 26.70 -0.84 9.35
CA VAL A 386 26.59 0.53 8.84
C VAL A 386 26.94 0.59 7.35
N SER A 387 27.95 -0.18 6.89
CA SER A 387 28.31 -0.25 5.47
C SER A 387 27.15 -0.78 4.63
N ARG A 388 26.52 -1.90 5.04
CA ARG A 388 25.35 -2.45 4.30
C ARG A 388 24.18 -1.47 4.26
N ALA A 389 23.88 -0.79 5.36
CA ALA A 389 22.82 0.22 5.39
C ALA A 389 23.12 1.39 4.43
N LYS A 390 24.38 1.84 4.35
CA LYS A 390 24.80 2.85 3.38
C LYS A 390 24.67 2.38 1.94
N ASP A 391 25.04 1.12 1.67
CA ASP A 391 24.93 0.55 0.33
C ASP A 391 23.47 0.48 -0.13
N ILE A 392 22.54 0.15 0.79
CA ILE A 392 21.08 0.18 0.52
C ILE A 392 20.63 1.60 0.17
N LEU A 393 20.98 2.61 0.99
CA LEU A 393 20.60 4.00 0.75
C LEU A 393 21.21 4.54 -0.55
N LEU A 394 22.48 4.24 -0.79
CA LEU A 394 23.15 4.68 -2.01
C LEU A 394 22.51 4.10 -3.26
N THR A 395 22.12 2.82 -3.23
CA THR A 395 21.39 2.18 -4.32
C THR A 395 20.02 2.82 -4.52
N HIS A 396 19.31 3.16 -3.45
CA HIS A 396 18.01 3.86 -3.55
C HIS A 396 18.16 5.22 -4.26
N TYR A 397 19.14 6.05 -3.88
CA TYR A 397 19.39 7.32 -4.55
C TYR A 397 19.87 7.15 -6.01
N GLU A 398 20.71 6.15 -6.27
CA GLU A 398 21.16 5.82 -7.64
C GLU A 398 19.98 5.43 -8.54
N ASP A 399 19.08 4.56 -8.05
CA ASP A 399 17.92 4.12 -8.81
C ASP A 399 16.96 5.28 -9.07
N ALA A 400 16.70 6.13 -8.07
CA ALA A 400 15.89 7.34 -8.23
C ALA A 400 16.47 8.27 -9.32
N ALA A 401 17.80 8.45 -9.34
CA ALA A 401 18.48 9.25 -10.36
C ALA A 401 18.33 8.64 -11.76
N LYS A 402 18.48 7.31 -11.89
CA LYS A 402 18.35 6.62 -13.18
C LYS A 402 16.92 6.57 -13.71
N GLN A 403 15.94 6.54 -12.81
CA GLN A 403 14.52 6.51 -13.13
C GLN A 403 13.92 7.92 -13.32
N ALA A 404 14.67 8.98 -13.06
CA ALA A 404 14.17 10.36 -13.05
C ALA A 404 13.40 10.75 -14.32
N ALA A 405 13.87 10.30 -15.50
CA ALA A 405 13.25 10.60 -16.78
C ALA A 405 11.94 9.86 -17.07
N THR A 406 11.61 8.84 -16.30
CA THR A 406 10.40 8.02 -16.48
C THR A 406 9.47 8.06 -15.29
N ARG A 407 9.67 9.00 -14.33
CA ARG A 407 8.74 9.23 -13.23
C ARG A 407 7.40 9.73 -13.76
N THR A 408 6.32 9.19 -13.21
CA THR A 408 4.96 9.62 -13.54
C THR A 408 4.65 10.98 -12.92
N ASN A 409 3.58 11.62 -13.40
CA ASN A 409 3.07 12.86 -12.80
C ASN A 409 2.82 12.68 -11.29
N ALA A 410 2.20 11.57 -10.93
CA ALA A 410 1.89 11.24 -9.53
C ALA A 410 3.15 11.05 -8.65
N ASP A 411 4.24 10.48 -9.19
CA ASP A 411 5.50 10.26 -8.46
C ASP A 411 6.19 11.56 -8.03
N LEU A 412 5.83 12.68 -8.65
CA LEU A 412 6.41 13.99 -8.37
C LEU A 412 5.71 14.74 -7.23
N ILE A 413 4.43 14.43 -6.97
CA ILE A 413 3.61 15.12 -5.96
C ILE A 413 4.14 14.99 -4.53
N PRO A 414 4.57 13.80 -4.04
CA PRO A 414 5.03 13.65 -2.65
C PRO A 414 6.19 14.57 -2.28
N GLY A 415 7.13 14.81 -3.20
CA GLY A 415 8.23 15.73 -2.96
C GLY A 415 7.77 17.19 -2.80
N LEU A 416 6.81 17.64 -3.63
CA LEU A 416 6.21 18.97 -3.54
C LEU A 416 5.42 19.12 -2.23
N MET A 417 4.68 18.08 -1.84
CA MET A 417 3.93 18.05 -0.59
C MET A 417 4.86 18.15 0.62
N SER A 418 5.95 17.38 0.65
CA SER A 418 6.95 17.43 1.72
C SER A 418 7.66 18.78 1.80
N ASN A 419 7.88 19.44 0.66
CA ASN A 419 8.42 20.81 0.65
C ASN A 419 7.43 21.79 1.29
N PHE A 420 6.17 21.74 0.90
CA PHE A 420 5.16 22.64 1.47
C PHE A 420 4.91 22.40 2.97
N MET A 421 4.74 21.14 3.36
CA MET A 421 4.38 20.78 4.73
C MET A 421 5.56 20.93 5.69
N ASP A 422 6.76 20.49 5.29
CA ASP A 422 7.89 20.25 6.19
C ASP A 422 9.19 20.89 5.71
N ASN A 423 9.14 21.69 4.62
CA ASN A 423 10.28 22.42 4.07
C ASN A 423 11.44 21.54 3.58
N TYR A 424 11.21 20.29 3.18
CA TYR A 424 12.24 19.50 2.51
C TYR A 424 12.56 20.07 1.13
N ALA A 425 13.83 19.97 0.69
CA ALA A 425 14.20 20.41 -0.64
C ALA A 425 13.60 19.50 -1.73
N VAL A 426 13.11 20.09 -2.81
CA VAL A 426 12.68 19.34 -4.01
C VAL A 426 13.87 19.29 -4.96
N MET A 427 14.77 18.35 -4.76
CA MET A 427 15.98 18.24 -5.55
C MET A 427 15.76 17.48 -6.87
N ASP A 428 16.59 17.81 -7.90
CA ASP A 428 16.79 16.88 -9.00
C ASP A 428 17.43 15.58 -8.48
N PRO A 429 16.92 14.39 -8.84
CA PRO A 429 17.42 13.13 -8.28
C PRO A 429 18.89 12.85 -8.57
N SER A 430 19.44 13.36 -9.66
CA SER A 430 20.87 13.20 -9.96
C SER A 430 21.76 14.08 -9.06
N GLU A 431 21.28 15.29 -8.74
CA GLU A 431 21.94 16.17 -7.76
C GLU A 431 21.79 15.59 -6.34
N GLU A 432 20.61 15.08 -6.01
CA GLU A 432 20.35 14.42 -4.74
C GLU A 432 21.29 13.22 -4.52
N TYR A 433 21.42 12.35 -5.51
CA TYR A 433 22.36 11.24 -5.50
C TYR A 433 23.81 11.69 -5.30
N ALA A 434 24.24 12.74 -6.00
CA ALA A 434 25.60 13.27 -5.87
C ALA A 434 25.89 13.82 -4.47
N VAL A 435 24.90 14.48 -3.84
CA VAL A 435 25.00 14.95 -2.44
C VAL A 435 24.98 13.78 -1.48
N ALA A 436 24.08 12.81 -1.67
CA ALA A 436 23.97 11.61 -0.85
C ALA A 436 25.27 10.81 -0.80
N GLN A 437 25.96 10.63 -1.96
CA GLN A 437 27.26 9.97 -2.01
C GLN A 437 28.28 10.61 -1.07
N GLN A 438 28.32 11.94 -1.05
CA GLN A 438 29.27 12.67 -0.19
C GLN A 438 28.88 12.55 1.29
N LEU A 439 27.60 12.69 1.61
CA LEU A 439 27.12 12.64 2.98
C LEU A 439 27.26 11.24 3.58
N LEU A 440 26.86 10.20 2.86
CA LEU A 440 27.00 8.82 3.31
C LEU A 440 28.46 8.41 3.56
N ALA A 441 29.41 8.92 2.75
CA ALA A 441 30.83 8.70 2.98
C ALA A 441 31.35 9.33 4.28
N MET A 442 30.71 10.41 4.77
CA MET A 442 31.12 11.12 5.97
C MET A 442 30.55 10.51 7.27
N ILE A 443 29.46 9.76 7.20
CA ILE A 443 28.84 9.14 8.37
C ILE A 443 29.73 8.00 8.87
N THR A 444 30.04 7.97 10.17
CA THR A 444 30.82 6.88 10.79
C THR A 444 29.99 6.13 11.83
N PRO A 445 30.32 4.85 12.11
CA PRO A 445 29.63 4.07 13.16
C PRO A 445 29.71 4.75 14.52
N GLU A 446 30.85 5.38 14.87
CA GLU A 446 31.05 6.06 16.15
C GLU A 446 30.06 7.23 16.34
N GLN A 447 29.79 7.99 15.29
CA GLN A 447 28.81 9.09 15.33
C GLN A 447 27.41 8.57 15.58
N ILE A 448 27.00 7.50 14.86
CA ILE A 448 25.69 6.85 15.06
C ILE A 448 25.60 6.30 16.48
N ASN A 449 26.65 5.64 16.98
CA ASN A 449 26.68 5.03 18.30
C ASN A 449 26.55 6.08 19.43
N GLN A 450 27.11 7.28 19.25
CA GLN A 450 26.89 8.40 20.17
C GLN A 450 25.43 8.86 20.19
N ILE A 451 24.77 8.87 19.02
CA ILE A 451 23.35 9.23 18.91
C ILE A 451 22.49 8.19 19.62
N LEU A 452 22.71 6.91 19.37
CA LEU A 452 21.96 5.81 20.01
C LEU A 452 22.00 5.89 21.55
N GLN A 453 23.16 6.19 22.14
CA GLN A 453 23.30 6.33 23.59
C GLN A 453 22.46 7.49 24.16
N GLN A 454 22.14 8.47 23.36
CA GLN A 454 21.40 9.65 23.77
C GLN A 454 19.90 9.53 23.59
N ILE A 455 19.45 8.82 22.55
CA ILE A 455 18.03 8.65 22.27
C ILE A 455 17.42 7.47 23.02
N ILE A 456 18.20 6.42 23.30
CA ILE A 456 17.71 5.24 24.01
C ILE A 456 17.91 5.44 25.51
N THR A 457 16.91 6.01 26.16
CA THR A 457 16.89 6.35 27.58
C THR A 457 15.60 5.88 28.26
N ASP A 458 15.52 5.95 29.61
CA ASP A 458 14.26 5.72 30.34
C ASP A 458 13.35 6.95 30.28
N GLU A 459 13.95 8.12 30.22
CA GLU A 459 13.22 9.36 30.01
C GLU A 459 12.58 9.31 28.63
N ASN A 460 11.33 9.76 28.54
CA ASN A 460 10.56 9.81 27.31
C ASN A 460 10.24 8.44 26.65
N MET A 461 10.47 7.34 27.36
CA MET A 461 10.06 6.02 26.91
C MET A 461 8.57 5.80 27.16
N VAL A 462 7.88 5.27 26.18
CA VAL A 462 6.49 4.83 26.25
C VAL A 462 6.39 3.40 25.74
N VAL A 463 5.61 2.57 26.40
CA VAL A 463 5.30 1.18 25.98
C VAL A 463 3.79 1.01 26.02
N VAL A 464 3.22 0.59 24.89
CA VAL A 464 1.80 0.21 24.82
C VAL A 464 1.70 -1.22 24.31
N TYR A 465 1.24 -2.10 25.18
CA TYR A 465 0.94 -3.48 24.84
C TYR A 465 -0.54 -3.61 24.46
N THR A 466 -0.82 -4.31 23.37
CA THR A 466 -2.17 -4.61 22.90
C THR A 466 -2.35 -6.10 22.73
N ALA A 467 -3.55 -6.62 23.05
CA ALA A 467 -3.81 -8.06 23.03
C ALA A 467 -5.32 -8.38 22.95
N PRO A 468 -5.65 -9.64 22.56
CA PRO A 468 -7.02 -10.14 22.62
C PRO A 468 -7.55 -10.16 24.05
N GLU A 469 -8.81 -9.73 24.26
CA GLU A 469 -9.50 -9.91 25.53
C GLU A 469 -10.22 -11.26 25.55
N LYS A 470 -9.67 -12.25 26.28
CA LYS A 470 -10.19 -13.61 26.33
C LYS A 470 -10.31 -14.13 27.75
N ALA A 471 -11.39 -14.86 28.00
CA ALA A 471 -11.58 -15.56 29.28
C ALA A 471 -10.48 -16.60 29.49
N GLY A 472 -9.83 -16.53 30.64
CA GLY A 472 -8.77 -17.49 31.04
C GLY A 472 -7.36 -17.12 30.60
N ILE A 473 -7.16 -16.06 29.82
CA ILE A 473 -5.84 -15.52 29.48
C ILE A 473 -5.47 -14.43 30.50
N SER A 474 -4.26 -14.52 31.05
CA SER A 474 -3.69 -13.50 31.93
C SER A 474 -2.69 -12.66 31.14
N HIS A 475 -2.92 -11.37 31.10
CA HIS A 475 -2.00 -10.41 30.49
C HIS A 475 -0.94 -9.93 31.49
N PRO A 476 0.27 -9.57 31.04
CA PRO A 476 1.25 -8.91 31.86
C PRO A 476 0.70 -7.59 32.44
N SER A 477 1.07 -7.28 33.67
CA SER A 477 0.79 -6.00 34.30
C SER A 477 1.83 -4.94 33.87
N GLU A 478 1.53 -3.66 34.14
CA GLU A 478 2.52 -2.59 33.96
C GLU A 478 3.82 -2.88 34.73
N GLN A 479 3.73 -3.51 35.91
CA GLN A 479 4.89 -3.85 36.73
C GLN A 479 5.76 -4.91 36.08
N ASP A 480 5.16 -5.91 35.40
CA ASP A 480 5.93 -6.92 34.69
C ASP A 480 6.79 -6.32 33.56
N PHE A 481 6.26 -5.31 32.83
CA PHE A 481 7.03 -4.55 31.82
C PHE A 481 8.15 -3.72 32.47
N ARG A 482 7.90 -3.07 33.63
CA ARG A 482 8.95 -2.32 34.37
C ARG A 482 10.06 -3.24 34.84
N ASP A 483 9.69 -4.39 35.36
CA ASP A 483 10.64 -5.41 35.82
C ASP A 483 11.45 -5.95 34.63
N ALA A 484 10.83 -6.17 33.49
CA ALA A 484 11.49 -6.60 32.26
C ALA A 484 12.53 -5.57 31.77
N ILE A 485 12.17 -4.28 31.74
CA ILE A 485 13.11 -3.18 31.42
C ILE A 485 14.32 -3.21 32.36
N SER A 486 14.08 -3.34 33.65
CA SER A 486 15.14 -3.37 34.68
C SER A 486 16.05 -4.62 34.53
N GLN A 487 15.44 -5.79 34.25
CA GLN A 487 16.18 -7.04 34.05
C GLN A 487 17.07 -6.99 32.80
N VAL A 488 16.57 -6.48 31.67
CA VAL A 488 17.37 -6.33 30.44
C VAL A 488 18.56 -5.41 30.70
N LYS A 489 18.35 -4.28 31.38
CA LYS A 489 19.42 -3.37 31.75
C LYS A 489 20.48 -3.97 32.70
N ALA A 490 20.07 -4.87 33.57
CA ALA A 490 20.99 -5.54 34.48
C ALA A 490 21.68 -6.78 33.86
N SER A 491 21.21 -7.25 32.70
CA SER A 491 21.71 -8.45 32.06
C SER A 491 23.10 -8.28 31.43
N ASP A 492 23.84 -9.39 31.35
CA ASP A 492 25.14 -9.47 30.67
C ASP A 492 24.90 -9.67 29.16
N ILE A 493 24.76 -8.55 28.44
CA ILE A 493 24.55 -8.53 26.99
C ILE A 493 25.91 -8.51 26.29
N LYS A 494 26.07 -9.36 25.28
CA LYS A 494 27.28 -9.38 24.45
C LYS A 494 27.12 -8.53 23.19
N PRO A 495 28.18 -7.92 22.66
CA PRO A 495 28.14 -7.22 21.38
C PRO A 495 27.81 -8.16 20.23
N ASN A 496 27.29 -7.62 19.13
CA ASN A 496 27.15 -8.37 17.88
C ASN A 496 28.55 -8.66 17.29
N GLU A 497 28.72 -9.86 16.79
CA GLU A 497 29.89 -10.25 16.00
C GLU A 497 29.54 -10.13 14.53
N GLY A 498 30.39 -9.44 13.75
CA GLY A 498 30.22 -9.34 12.30
C GLY A 498 30.32 -10.73 11.66
N ALA A 499 29.44 -11.05 10.72
CA ALA A 499 29.53 -12.27 9.92
C ALA A 499 29.96 -11.93 8.50
N ALA A 500 30.98 -12.61 7.99
CA ALA A 500 31.36 -12.50 6.59
C ALA A 500 30.21 -13.01 5.69
N VAL A 501 29.84 -12.25 4.68
CA VAL A 501 28.78 -12.59 3.73
C VAL A 501 29.41 -13.03 2.41
N GLU A 502 28.91 -14.13 1.82
CA GLU A 502 29.37 -14.59 0.50
C GLU A 502 28.91 -13.59 -0.57
N SER A 503 29.72 -13.42 -1.60
CA SER A 503 29.46 -12.43 -2.68
C SER A 503 28.60 -12.98 -3.84
N SER A 504 28.33 -14.29 -3.87
CA SER A 504 27.59 -14.94 -4.97
C SER A 504 26.76 -16.11 -4.46
N PHE A 505 25.58 -16.28 -5.01
CA PHE A 505 24.65 -17.38 -4.66
C PHE A 505 25.10 -18.75 -5.21
N LEU A 506 25.85 -18.76 -6.31
CA LEU A 506 26.39 -19.97 -6.91
C LEU A 506 27.67 -19.65 -7.69
N ASP A 507 28.46 -20.70 -7.97
CA ASP A 507 29.60 -20.63 -8.90
C ASP A 507 29.08 -20.82 -10.33
N PRO A 508 29.05 -19.77 -11.17
CA PRO A 508 28.54 -19.85 -12.54
C PRO A 508 29.33 -20.82 -13.44
N SER A 509 30.57 -21.17 -13.07
CA SER A 509 31.38 -22.11 -13.85
C SER A 509 30.85 -23.55 -13.80
N GLN A 510 30.03 -23.87 -12.79
CA GLN A 510 29.43 -25.20 -12.62
C GLN A 510 28.19 -25.41 -13.52
N LEU A 511 27.66 -24.34 -14.10
CA LEU A 511 26.50 -24.40 -14.99
C LEU A 511 26.90 -24.73 -16.43
N LYS A 512 26.19 -25.70 -17.01
CA LYS A 512 26.45 -26.12 -18.39
C LYS A 512 25.90 -25.16 -19.44
N GLY A 513 24.79 -24.51 -19.14
CA GLY A 513 24.08 -23.64 -20.06
C GLY A 513 23.50 -24.35 -21.29
N SER A 514 22.76 -23.62 -22.07
CA SER A 514 22.27 -24.05 -23.38
C SER A 514 22.22 -22.87 -24.34
N ARG A 515 22.81 -23.01 -25.51
CA ARG A 515 22.86 -21.91 -26.50
C ARG A 515 21.51 -21.68 -27.16
N VAL A 516 21.28 -20.46 -27.61
CA VAL A 516 20.19 -20.10 -28.52
C VAL A 516 20.35 -20.87 -29.84
N LYS A 517 19.37 -21.69 -30.18
CA LYS A 517 19.31 -22.48 -31.43
C LYS A 517 18.58 -21.77 -32.55
N LYS A 518 17.53 -21.00 -32.20
CA LYS A 518 16.68 -20.31 -33.16
C LYS A 518 16.37 -18.93 -32.63
N VAL A 519 16.38 -17.96 -33.52
CA VAL A 519 15.91 -16.59 -33.31
C VAL A 519 14.80 -16.36 -34.33
N SER A 520 13.69 -15.79 -33.90
CA SER A 520 12.56 -15.41 -34.76
C SER A 520 11.93 -14.12 -34.23
N GLU A 521 11.23 -13.42 -35.09
CA GLU A 521 10.36 -12.34 -34.69
C GLU A 521 9.14 -12.90 -33.96
N GLY A 522 8.72 -12.22 -32.90
CA GLY A 522 7.53 -12.50 -32.10
C GLY A 522 6.45 -11.46 -32.31
N LEU A 523 5.45 -11.44 -31.43
CA LEU A 523 4.37 -10.46 -31.46
C LEU A 523 4.91 -9.06 -31.10
N TYR A 524 4.34 -8.04 -31.72
CA TYR A 524 4.57 -6.60 -31.38
C TYR A 524 6.03 -6.17 -31.43
N GLY A 525 6.81 -6.76 -32.33
CA GLY A 525 8.24 -6.47 -32.49
C GLY A 525 9.13 -7.16 -31.46
N SER A 526 8.59 -8.05 -30.61
CA SER A 526 9.39 -8.84 -29.69
C SER A 526 10.34 -9.79 -30.44
N THR A 527 11.44 -10.15 -29.79
CA THR A 527 12.37 -11.17 -30.28
C THR A 527 12.15 -12.47 -29.51
N VAL A 528 12.01 -13.59 -30.25
CA VAL A 528 11.86 -14.90 -29.64
C VAL A 528 13.09 -15.76 -29.84
N TRP A 529 13.69 -16.23 -28.75
CA TRP A 529 14.75 -17.23 -28.76
C TRP A 529 14.20 -18.62 -28.40
N THR A 530 14.74 -19.66 -29.00
CA THR A 530 14.54 -21.05 -28.54
C THR A 530 15.91 -21.58 -28.12
N LEU A 531 16.03 -21.94 -26.84
CA LEU A 531 17.26 -22.52 -26.30
C LEU A 531 17.39 -24.02 -26.64
N ALA A 532 18.61 -24.58 -26.47
CA ALA A 532 18.87 -25.98 -26.74
C ALA A 532 18.17 -26.94 -25.75
N ASN A 533 17.84 -26.48 -24.53
CA ASN A 533 17.03 -27.22 -23.57
C ASN A 533 15.52 -27.20 -23.87
N GLY A 534 15.10 -26.42 -24.87
CA GLY A 534 13.70 -26.30 -25.30
C GLY A 534 12.96 -25.08 -24.76
N LEU A 535 13.58 -24.32 -23.86
CA LEU A 535 12.97 -23.10 -23.31
C LEU A 535 12.72 -22.06 -24.42
N LYS A 536 11.51 -21.51 -24.46
CA LYS A 536 11.16 -20.33 -25.23
C LYS A 536 11.46 -19.08 -24.44
N VAL A 537 12.11 -18.09 -25.05
CA VAL A 537 12.42 -16.81 -24.41
C VAL A 537 11.86 -15.70 -25.28
N ILE A 538 11.03 -14.84 -24.70
CA ILE A 538 10.42 -13.68 -25.37
C ILE A 538 11.07 -12.44 -24.79
N LEU A 539 11.62 -11.60 -25.66
CA LEU A 539 12.32 -10.38 -25.29
C LEU A 539 11.59 -9.17 -25.85
N TYR A 540 11.22 -8.28 -24.98
CA TYR A 540 10.57 -7.02 -25.33
C TYR A 540 11.26 -5.84 -24.66
N PRO A 541 12.38 -5.32 -25.24
CA PRO A 541 13.04 -4.11 -24.74
C PRO A 541 12.11 -2.90 -24.84
N THR A 542 12.04 -2.10 -23.80
CA THR A 542 11.22 -0.89 -23.72
C THR A 542 11.99 0.26 -23.09
N GLU A 543 11.47 1.47 -23.29
CA GLU A 543 11.96 2.68 -22.62
C GLU A 543 10.92 3.28 -21.66
N TYR A 544 9.85 2.54 -21.36
CA TYR A 544 8.74 3.01 -20.53
C TYR A 544 9.15 3.29 -19.08
N GLU A 545 9.93 2.38 -18.50
CA GLU A 545 10.44 2.47 -17.13
C GLU A 545 11.95 2.24 -17.17
N LYS A 546 12.75 3.31 -17.04
CA LYS A 546 14.20 3.24 -17.05
C LYS A 546 14.74 2.51 -15.81
N ASN A 547 15.89 1.88 -15.99
CA ASN A 547 16.60 1.10 -14.95
C ASN A 547 15.74 -0.04 -14.36
N LEU A 548 14.73 -0.52 -15.07
CA LEU A 548 13.82 -1.58 -14.61
C LEU A 548 13.64 -2.66 -15.69
N VAL A 549 13.97 -3.90 -15.34
CA VAL A 549 13.72 -5.10 -16.12
C VAL A 549 12.76 -6.00 -15.33
N ARG A 550 11.65 -6.40 -15.94
CA ARG A 550 10.71 -7.37 -15.39
C ARG A 550 10.81 -8.68 -16.14
N PHE A 551 10.68 -9.79 -15.45
CA PHE A 551 10.65 -11.10 -16.11
C PHE A 551 9.67 -12.07 -15.45
N ASN A 552 9.19 -13.03 -16.23
CA ASN A 552 8.34 -14.12 -15.76
C ASN A 552 8.71 -15.40 -16.52
N LEU A 553 9.11 -16.40 -15.77
CA LEU A 553 9.30 -17.77 -16.25
C LEU A 553 8.02 -18.55 -15.91
N VAL A 554 7.11 -18.71 -16.85
CA VAL A 554 5.78 -19.26 -16.63
C VAL A 554 5.59 -20.64 -17.27
N LYS A 555 4.85 -21.51 -16.56
CA LYS A 555 4.35 -22.80 -17.06
C LYS A 555 2.88 -22.97 -16.72
N ASN A 556 2.15 -23.70 -17.55
CA ASN A 556 0.78 -24.11 -17.26
C ASN A 556 0.75 -25.25 -16.22
N GLY A 557 -0.37 -25.40 -15.55
CA GLY A 557 -0.62 -26.43 -14.54
C GLY A 557 -1.07 -25.86 -13.21
N GLY A 558 -0.17 -25.28 -12.43
CA GLY A 558 -0.48 -24.70 -11.13
C GLY A 558 -1.15 -25.69 -10.18
N LEU A 559 -1.96 -25.16 -9.25
CA LEU A 559 -2.69 -26.00 -8.27
C LEU A 559 -3.76 -26.89 -8.89
N SER A 560 -4.15 -26.67 -10.16
CA SER A 560 -5.06 -27.60 -10.85
C SER A 560 -4.50 -29.02 -10.91
N LEU A 561 -3.17 -29.17 -10.78
CA LEU A 561 -2.48 -30.46 -10.81
C LEU A 561 -2.15 -31.01 -9.40
N ALA A 562 -2.49 -30.30 -8.33
CA ALA A 562 -2.27 -30.79 -6.97
C ALA A 562 -3.34 -31.82 -6.58
N ASP A 563 -2.98 -32.80 -5.77
CA ASP A 563 -3.93 -33.73 -5.16
C ASP A 563 -4.60 -33.06 -3.94
N GLU A 564 -5.79 -33.51 -3.54
CA GLU A 564 -6.56 -32.85 -2.47
C GLU A 564 -5.82 -32.79 -1.14
N ASP A 565 -5.02 -33.79 -0.81
CA ASP A 565 -4.26 -33.82 0.43
C ASP A 565 -2.98 -32.94 0.40
N GLU A 566 -2.64 -32.40 -0.76
CA GLU A 566 -1.54 -31.44 -0.96
C GLU A 566 -1.99 -29.99 -0.83
N LEU A 567 -3.29 -29.71 -1.11
CA LEU A 567 -3.86 -28.36 -1.15
C LEU A 567 -3.72 -27.53 0.13
N PRO A 568 -3.85 -28.10 1.36
CA PRO A 568 -3.72 -27.33 2.59
C PRO A 568 -2.43 -26.52 2.70
N ASN A 569 -1.34 -26.98 2.04
CA ASN A 569 -0.06 -26.28 2.03
C ASN A 569 -0.08 -24.96 1.24
N PHE A 570 -1.07 -24.76 0.37
CA PHE A 570 -1.14 -23.62 -0.56
C PHE A 570 -2.23 -22.61 -0.19
N GLU A 571 -3.06 -22.89 0.79
CA GLU A 571 -4.13 -21.97 1.20
C GLU A 571 -3.55 -20.68 1.80
N ASP A 572 -4.18 -19.56 1.46
CA ASP A 572 -3.78 -18.21 1.86
C ASP A 572 -2.26 -17.92 1.73
N ASN A 573 -1.64 -18.49 0.70
CA ASN A 573 -0.21 -18.35 0.41
C ASN A 573 0.74 -18.84 1.53
N PHE A 574 0.29 -19.75 2.40
CA PHE A 574 1.14 -20.34 3.45
C PHE A 574 2.50 -20.79 2.90
N TRP A 575 2.51 -21.51 1.76
CA TRP A 575 3.71 -21.99 1.09
C TRP A 575 4.68 -20.85 0.69
N ALA A 576 4.15 -19.72 0.23
CA ALA A 576 4.98 -18.59 -0.23
C ALA A 576 5.66 -17.90 0.95
N VAL A 577 4.92 -17.70 2.05
CA VAL A 577 5.46 -17.15 3.30
C VAL A 577 6.53 -18.09 3.87
N PHE A 578 6.26 -19.38 3.88
CA PHE A 578 7.23 -20.39 4.32
C PHE A 578 8.52 -20.36 3.47
N LEU A 579 8.42 -20.39 2.13
CA LEU A 579 9.60 -20.38 1.27
C LEU A 579 10.40 -19.09 1.39
N SER A 580 9.76 -17.93 1.51
CA SER A 580 10.46 -16.66 1.71
C SER A 580 11.29 -16.65 3.00
N ASN A 581 10.81 -17.35 4.04
CA ASN A 581 11.54 -17.51 5.31
C ASN A 581 12.65 -18.56 5.23
N CYS A 582 12.58 -19.50 4.30
CA CYS A 582 13.64 -20.50 4.12
C CYS A 582 14.92 -19.91 3.52
N GLY A 583 14.82 -18.87 2.69
CA GLY A 583 15.93 -18.38 1.88
C GLY A 583 16.12 -19.18 0.60
N VAL A 584 17.33 -19.18 0.02
CA VAL A 584 17.60 -19.70 -1.33
C VAL A 584 18.71 -20.76 -1.27
N SER A 585 18.45 -21.94 -1.81
CA SER A 585 19.42 -23.03 -1.92
C SER A 585 20.03 -23.39 -0.54
N ARG A 586 21.30 -23.11 -0.29
CA ARG A 586 21.99 -23.32 0.98
C ARG A 586 21.96 -22.15 1.94
N PHE A 587 21.49 -20.99 1.49
CA PHE A 587 21.51 -19.73 2.25
C PHE A 587 20.19 -19.53 2.97
N SER A 588 20.25 -19.18 4.25
CA SER A 588 19.08 -18.76 5.02
C SER A 588 18.55 -17.42 4.53
N SER A 589 17.29 -17.09 4.85
CA SER A 589 16.68 -15.79 4.50
C SER A 589 17.49 -14.59 5.02
N SER A 590 18.00 -14.65 6.25
CA SER A 590 18.88 -13.63 6.81
C SER A 590 20.17 -13.47 5.99
N THR A 591 20.82 -14.58 5.60
CA THR A 591 22.02 -14.53 4.75
C THR A 591 21.69 -13.94 3.37
N VAL A 592 20.58 -14.35 2.75
CA VAL A 592 20.10 -13.81 1.47
C VAL A 592 19.87 -12.30 1.56
N SER A 593 19.20 -11.83 2.60
CA SER A 593 18.97 -10.40 2.83
C SER A 593 20.28 -9.60 2.86
N LYS A 594 21.28 -10.11 3.60
CA LYS A 594 22.61 -9.47 3.67
C LYS A 594 23.36 -9.52 2.34
N MET A 595 23.27 -10.61 1.57
CA MET A 595 23.87 -10.72 0.23
C MET A 595 23.22 -9.79 -0.80
N LEU A 596 21.98 -9.41 -0.58
CA LEU A 596 21.22 -8.49 -1.44
C LEU A 596 21.29 -7.04 -1.01
N SER A 597 21.95 -6.71 0.09
CA SER A 597 22.18 -5.32 0.51
C SER A 597 22.84 -4.53 -0.62
N GLY A 598 22.26 -3.37 -0.98
CA GLY A 598 22.72 -2.54 -2.09
C GLY A 598 22.44 -3.08 -3.49
N LYS A 599 21.53 -4.04 -3.63
CA LYS A 599 21.03 -4.54 -4.92
C LYS A 599 19.54 -4.22 -5.09
N SER A 600 19.20 -3.84 -6.30
CA SER A 600 17.83 -3.51 -6.71
C SER A 600 17.23 -4.68 -7.48
N LEU A 601 16.68 -5.64 -6.76
CA LEU A 601 16.00 -6.80 -7.35
C LEU A 601 15.00 -7.44 -6.37
N VAL A 602 13.99 -8.10 -6.96
CA VAL A 602 13.07 -9.01 -6.28
C VAL A 602 12.81 -10.21 -7.17
N VAL A 603 12.86 -11.42 -6.62
CA VAL A 603 12.59 -12.67 -7.34
C VAL A 603 11.78 -13.58 -6.42
N ASN A 604 10.63 -14.05 -6.89
CA ASN A 604 9.74 -14.92 -6.14
C ASN A 604 9.22 -16.06 -6.99
N PRO A 605 9.09 -17.27 -6.45
CA PRO A 605 8.29 -18.32 -7.05
C PRO A 605 6.80 -17.99 -6.88
N PHE A 606 5.96 -18.39 -7.84
CA PHE A 606 4.51 -18.29 -7.73
C PHE A 606 3.82 -19.58 -8.18
N VAL A 607 2.67 -19.86 -7.56
CA VAL A 607 1.76 -20.94 -7.96
C VAL A 607 0.34 -20.41 -7.86
N THR A 608 -0.36 -20.37 -8.98
CA THR A 608 -1.77 -20.00 -9.07
C THR A 608 -2.64 -21.25 -9.32
N GLY A 609 -3.94 -21.08 -9.42
CA GLY A 609 -4.83 -22.17 -9.81
C GLY A 609 -4.44 -22.86 -11.14
N MET A 610 -3.93 -22.09 -12.11
CA MET A 610 -3.68 -22.57 -13.48
C MET A 610 -2.23 -22.52 -13.93
N ASN A 611 -1.38 -21.72 -13.28
CA ASN A 611 -0.02 -21.47 -13.71
C ASN A 611 0.95 -21.53 -12.52
N HIS A 612 2.23 -21.73 -12.80
CA HIS A 612 3.30 -21.63 -11.82
C HIS A 612 4.56 -21.14 -12.50
N GLY A 613 5.49 -20.62 -11.72
CA GLY A 613 6.73 -20.11 -12.28
C GLY A 613 7.55 -19.27 -11.32
N ILE A 614 8.47 -18.54 -11.89
CA ILE A 614 9.31 -17.56 -11.18
C ILE A 614 9.08 -16.19 -11.80
N GLU A 615 8.70 -15.24 -11.01
CA GLU A 615 8.62 -13.85 -11.44
C GLU A 615 9.70 -13.00 -10.76
N GLY A 616 10.10 -11.93 -11.40
CA GLY A 616 11.07 -11.03 -10.83
C GLY A 616 11.18 -9.70 -11.54
N GLN A 617 11.81 -8.79 -10.82
CA GLN A 617 12.23 -7.50 -11.34
C GLN A 617 13.63 -7.16 -10.84
N SER A 618 14.37 -6.38 -11.62
CA SER A 618 15.74 -6.02 -11.30
C SER A 618 16.18 -4.76 -12.03
N SER A 619 17.15 -4.04 -11.47
CA SER A 619 17.94 -3.12 -12.26
C SER A 619 18.78 -3.91 -13.28
N PRO A 620 19.15 -3.31 -14.44
CA PRO A 620 20.04 -3.97 -15.40
C PRO A 620 21.36 -4.43 -14.80
N LYS A 621 21.94 -3.67 -13.85
CA LYS A 621 23.21 -3.99 -13.19
C LYS A 621 23.12 -5.24 -12.30
N ASP A 622 21.95 -5.52 -11.72
CA ASP A 622 21.74 -6.61 -10.77
C ASP A 622 21.07 -7.85 -11.41
N LEU A 623 20.81 -7.79 -12.72
CA LEU A 623 20.06 -8.81 -13.44
C LEU A 623 20.74 -10.20 -13.39
N GLU A 624 22.06 -10.26 -13.36
CA GLU A 624 22.76 -11.55 -13.19
C GLU A 624 22.45 -12.18 -11.83
N THR A 625 22.41 -11.38 -10.75
CA THR A 625 22.03 -11.87 -9.42
C THR A 625 20.57 -12.33 -9.40
N ALA A 626 19.67 -11.58 -10.03
CA ALA A 626 18.26 -11.97 -10.16
C ALA A 626 18.10 -13.31 -10.89
N PHE A 627 18.84 -13.51 -11.97
CA PHE A 627 18.80 -14.77 -12.73
C PHE A 627 19.44 -15.95 -11.98
N GLN A 628 20.44 -15.71 -11.12
CA GLN A 628 20.98 -16.72 -10.22
C GLN A 628 19.88 -17.20 -9.25
N ILE A 629 19.20 -16.28 -8.60
CA ILE A 629 18.11 -16.59 -7.66
C ILE A 629 16.97 -17.32 -8.39
N ALA A 630 16.53 -16.80 -9.52
CA ALA A 630 15.46 -17.41 -10.31
C ALA A 630 15.80 -18.86 -10.73
N TYR A 631 17.05 -19.11 -11.11
CA TYR A 631 17.52 -20.46 -11.41
C TYR A 631 17.50 -21.36 -10.17
N LEU A 632 18.01 -20.87 -9.03
CA LEU A 632 18.09 -21.65 -7.80
C LEU A 632 16.69 -21.94 -7.24
N GLU A 633 15.78 -20.98 -7.21
CA GLU A 633 14.39 -21.20 -6.83
C GLU A 633 13.70 -22.25 -7.72
N PHE A 634 14.01 -22.26 -9.01
CA PHE A 634 13.42 -23.22 -9.92
C PHE A 634 13.99 -24.66 -9.76
N VAL A 635 15.29 -24.80 -9.53
CA VAL A 635 15.94 -26.12 -9.56
C VAL A 635 16.45 -26.62 -8.20
N GLN A 636 16.70 -25.72 -7.26
CA GLN A 636 17.28 -26.02 -5.94
C GLN A 636 16.59 -25.22 -4.82
N PRO A 637 15.25 -25.25 -4.75
CA PRO A 637 14.53 -24.56 -3.68
C PRO A 637 14.97 -25.12 -2.32
N ARG A 638 14.96 -24.25 -1.30
CA ARG A 638 15.26 -24.65 0.06
C ARG A 638 13.97 -25.01 0.81
N PHE A 639 13.91 -26.26 1.27
CA PHE A 639 12.86 -26.74 2.19
C PHE A 639 13.51 -27.02 3.53
N ASP A 640 13.36 -26.10 4.45
CA ASP A 640 13.93 -26.19 5.79
C ASP A 640 12.86 -26.61 6.80
N ARG A 641 13.10 -27.71 7.52
CA ARG A 641 12.12 -28.27 8.47
C ARG A 641 11.88 -27.34 9.66
N ASP A 642 12.93 -26.71 10.16
CA ASP A 642 12.82 -25.83 11.33
C ASP A 642 12.03 -24.56 10.97
N GLU A 643 12.25 -24.00 9.77
CA GLU A 643 11.47 -22.85 9.27
C GLU A 643 10.02 -23.23 8.98
N PHE A 644 9.75 -24.47 8.52
CA PHE A 644 8.38 -24.96 8.34
C PHE A 644 7.65 -25.04 9.67
N ASP A 645 8.25 -25.72 10.65
CA ASP A 645 7.66 -25.88 11.97
C ASP A 645 7.48 -24.54 12.66
N LYS A 646 8.39 -23.58 12.44
CA LYS A 646 8.26 -22.19 12.90
C LYS A 646 7.07 -21.49 12.24
N SER A 647 6.89 -21.58 10.92
CA SER A 647 5.77 -20.98 10.21
C SER A 647 4.43 -21.53 10.70
N VAL A 648 4.33 -22.84 10.93
CA VAL A 648 3.15 -23.47 11.52
C VAL A 648 2.91 -22.97 12.95
N ASN A 649 3.95 -22.96 13.80
CA ASN A 649 3.87 -22.52 15.19
C ASN A 649 3.56 -21.02 15.33
N MET A 650 3.87 -20.22 14.32
CA MET A 650 3.50 -18.81 14.28
C MET A 650 1.99 -18.63 14.03
N LEU A 651 1.39 -19.40 13.12
CA LEU A 651 0.00 -19.29 12.75
C LEU A 651 -0.95 -20.01 13.74
N ALA A 652 -0.54 -21.14 14.28
CA ALA A 652 -1.38 -21.98 15.12
C ALA A 652 -2.05 -21.26 16.32
N PRO A 653 -1.37 -20.36 17.06
CA PRO A 653 -2.02 -19.60 18.15
C PRO A 653 -2.90 -18.43 17.66
N ILE A 654 -2.68 -17.94 16.45
CA ILE A 654 -3.38 -16.78 15.89
C ILE A 654 -4.72 -17.20 15.26
N LEU A 655 -4.73 -18.32 14.54
CA LEU A 655 -5.89 -18.77 13.76
C LEU A 655 -7.19 -18.88 14.57
N PRO A 656 -7.24 -19.45 15.78
CA PRO A 656 -8.48 -19.52 16.56
C PRO A 656 -9.07 -18.14 16.87
N ASN A 657 -8.21 -17.10 16.97
CA ASN A 657 -8.64 -15.72 17.16
C ASN A 657 -9.23 -15.15 15.87
N LEU A 658 -8.52 -15.34 14.75
CA LEU A 658 -8.99 -14.89 13.46
C LEU A 658 -10.31 -15.57 13.07
N GLU A 659 -10.44 -16.87 13.30
CA GLU A 659 -11.65 -17.64 12.98
C GLU A 659 -12.90 -17.13 13.72
N SER A 660 -12.75 -16.48 14.85
CA SER A 660 -13.86 -15.87 15.60
C SER A 660 -14.25 -14.49 15.10
N GLN A 661 -13.43 -13.85 14.26
CA GLN A 661 -13.68 -12.47 13.79
C GLN A 661 -14.77 -12.42 12.71
N PRO A 662 -15.60 -11.37 12.70
CA PRO A 662 -16.66 -11.20 11.71
C PRO A 662 -16.15 -11.26 10.27
N ASP A 663 -15.03 -10.62 9.96
CA ASP A 663 -14.46 -10.59 8.61
C ASP A 663 -14.02 -11.98 8.13
N TYR A 664 -13.41 -12.78 9.01
CA TYR A 664 -13.05 -14.16 8.68
C TYR A 664 -14.30 -15.02 8.44
N GLN A 665 -15.32 -14.90 9.27
CA GLN A 665 -16.58 -15.63 9.12
C GLN A 665 -17.30 -15.26 7.81
N LEU A 666 -17.25 -13.99 7.43
CA LEU A 666 -17.75 -13.51 6.15
C LEU A 666 -16.99 -14.12 4.98
N GLN A 667 -15.67 -14.03 4.97
CA GLN A 667 -14.84 -14.58 3.90
C GLN A 667 -14.99 -16.09 3.77
N LYS A 668 -15.10 -16.79 4.89
CA LYS A 668 -15.41 -18.22 4.93
C LYS A 668 -16.77 -18.52 4.29
N ALA A 669 -17.79 -17.79 4.70
CA ALA A 669 -19.14 -17.95 4.15
C ALA A 669 -19.18 -17.68 2.64
N ILE A 670 -18.46 -16.64 2.16
CA ILE A 670 -18.32 -16.32 0.74
C ILE A 670 -17.64 -17.48 0.00
N THR A 671 -16.47 -17.88 0.46
CA THR A 671 -15.66 -18.92 -0.19
C THR A 671 -16.42 -20.26 -0.28
N GLU A 672 -16.96 -20.72 0.86
CA GLU A 672 -17.71 -21.97 0.92
C GLU A 672 -18.97 -21.96 0.05
N THR A 673 -19.71 -20.84 0.05
CA THR A 673 -21.00 -20.77 -0.65
C THR A 673 -20.81 -20.55 -2.14
N VAL A 674 -19.89 -19.66 -2.54
CA VAL A 674 -19.63 -19.36 -3.96
C VAL A 674 -19.02 -20.56 -4.69
N TYR A 675 -18.16 -21.33 -4.01
CA TYR A 675 -17.47 -22.47 -4.63
C TYR A 675 -17.98 -23.84 -4.13
N GLY A 676 -19.08 -23.89 -3.38
CA GLY A 676 -19.72 -25.17 -2.99
C GLY A 676 -18.83 -26.06 -2.11
N ASN A 677 -18.05 -25.48 -1.20
CA ASN A 677 -17.05 -26.19 -0.38
C ASN A 677 -15.99 -26.94 -1.22
N ASN A 678 -15.64 -26.42 -2.38
CA ASN A 678 -14.60 -27.04 -3.22
C ASN A 678 -13.26 -27.04 -2.48
N PRO A 679 -12.60 -28.23 -2.34
CA PRO A 679 -11.35 -28.35 -1.60
C PRO A 679 -10.19 -27.55 -2.20
N ARG A 680 -10.31 -27.08 -3.44
CA ARG A 680 -9.32 -26.23 -4.14
C ARG A 680 -9.53 -24.73 -3.90
N LYS A 681 -10.54 -24.36 -3.11
CA LYS A 681 -10.84 -22.98 -2.76
C LYS A 681 -11.35 -22.92 -1.32
N GLN A 682 -10.44 -22.80 -0.42
CA GLN A 682 -10.68 -22.71 1.03
C GLN A 682 -9.92 -21.49 1.58
N ILE A 683 -10.12 -21.15 2.82
CA ILE A 683 -9.30 -20.19 3.56
C ILE A 683 -8.56 -20.94 4.67
N ILE A 684 -7.36 -20.47 5.01
CA ILE A 684 -6.58 -21.10 6.06
C ILE A 684 -7.36 -21.14 7.37
N SER A 685 -7.36 -22.28 8.04
CA SER A 685 -8.03 -22.51 9.31
C SER A 685 -7.16 -23.39 10.19
N SER A 686 -7.48 -23.46 11.48
CA SER A 686 -6.82 -24.36 12.42
C SER A 686 -6.85 -25.81 11.94
N ASP A 687 -7.98 -26.24 11.36
CA ASP A 687 -8.15 -27.59 10.79
C ASP A 687 -7.31 -27.82 9.52
N LEU A 688 -7.13 -26.81 8.70
CA LEU A 688 -6.28 -26.89 7.50
C LEU A 688 -4.80 -26.82 7.88
N LEU A 689 -4.43 -25.93 8.80
CA LEU A 689 -3.06 -25.82 9.28
C LEU A 689 -2.57 -27.14 9.90
N ALA A 690 -3.45 -27.88 10.59
CA ALA A 690 -3.13 -29.19 11.13
C ALA A 690 -2.83 -30.26 10.05
N LYS A 691 -3.16 -30.01 8.78
CA LYS A 691 -2.94 -30.91 7.63
C LYS A 691 -1.74 -30.54 6.77
N VAL A 692 -1.10 -29.39 7.02
CA VAL A 692 0.08 -29.00 6.23
C VAL A 692 1.24 -29.98 6.48
N ASP A 693 2.00 -30.26 5.43
CA ASP A 693 3.11 -31.20 5.47
C ASP A 693 4.22 -30.77 4.50
N ILE A 694 5.42 -30.55 5.02
CA ILE A 694 6.57 -30.08 4.24
C ILE A 694 6.94 -31.06 3.12
N GLY A 695 6.80 -32.36 3.33
CA GLY A 695 7.14 -33.38 2.33
C GLY A 695 6.15 -33.35 1.15
N ARG A 696 4.87 -33.13 1.43
CA ARG A 696 3.84 -32.94 0.39
C ARG A 696 4.09 -31.63 -0.37
N LEU A 697 4.36 -30.55 0.32
CA LEU A 697 4.70 -29.27 -0.30
C LEU A 697 5.91 -29.39 -1.22
N GLU A 698 7.00 -29.99 -0.75
CA GLU A 698 8.20 -30.24 -1.55
C GLU A 698 7.91 -31.12 -2.78
N ASN A 699 7.10 -32.15 -2.64
CA ASN A 699 6.73 -33.03 -3.75
C ASN A 699 5.96 -32.29 -4.85
N VAL A 700 4.98 -31.47 -4.49
CA VAL A 700 4.24 -30.63 -5.44
C VAL A 700 5.19 -29.66 -6.13
N TYR A 701 5.98 -28.94 -5.36
CA TYR A 701 6.91 -27.94 -5.89
C TYR A 701 7.87 -28.60 -6.90
N ARG A 702 8.53 -29.69 -6.54
CA ARG A 702 9.46 -30.42 -7.43
C ARG A 702 8.78 -31.03 -8.65
N ARG A 703 7.48 -31.39 -8.56
CA ARG A 703 6.68 -31.87 -9.69
C ARG A 703 6.37 -30.73 -10.68
N LEU A 704 6.10 -29.53 -10.19
CA LEU A 704 5.80 -28.36 -11.01
C LEU A 704 7.09 -27.74 -11.58
N PHE A 705 8.11 -27.50 -10.78
CA PHE A 705 9.36 -26.80 -11.12
C PHE A 705 10.50 -27.75 -11.51
N ASN A 706 10.25 -28.72 -12.34
CA ASN A 706 11.25 -29.80 -12.61
C ASN A 706 12.08 -29.62 -13.90
N ASP A 707 11.50 -29.01 -14.94
CA ASP A 707 12.15 -28.91 -16.24
C ASP A 707 11.60 -27.75 -17.09
N ALA A 708 12.27 -27.48 -18.23
CA ALA A 708 11.89 -26.41 -19.18
C ALA A 708 10.74 -26.78 -20.12
N GLY A 709 10.10 -27.95 -19.96
CA GLY A 709 9.04 -28.42 -20.86
C GLY A 709 7.78 -27.55 -20.76
N GLY A 710 7.42 -26.85 -21.85
CA GLY A 710 6.28 -25.94 -21.92
C GLY A 710 6.47 -24.64 -21.16
N ALA A 711 7.68 -24.33 -20.68
CA ALA A 711 7.98 -23.06 -20.05
C ALA A 711 8.23 -21.96 -21.09
N SER A 712 7.77 -20.74 -20.79
CA SER A 712 8.15 -19.52 -21.51
C SER A 712 8.77 -18.53 -20.52
N LEU A 713 9.96 -18.03 -20.84
CA LEU A 713 10.60 -16.91 -20.15
C LEU A 713 10.30 -15.62 -20.91
N ILE A 714 9.64 -14.69 -20.27
CA ILE A 714 9.26 -13.40 -20.85
C ILE A 714 10.07 -12.34 -20.13
N ILE A 715 10.78 -11.46 -20.85
CA ILE A 715 11.58 -10.37 -20.31
C ILE A 715 11.16 -9.06 -20.96
N VAL A 716 10.75 -8.09 -20.17
CA VAL A 716 10.27 -6.77 -20.61
C VAL A 716 10.98 -5.68 -19.84
N GLY A 717 11.42 -4.62 -20.52
CA GLY A 717 11.99 -3.45 -19.83
C GLY A 717 13.27 -2.90 -20.43
N ASP A 718 14.07 -2.22 -19.60
CA ASP A 718 15.28 -1.49 -19.97
C ASP A 718 16.51 -2.42 -20.04
N PHE A 719 16.68 -3.12 -21.15
CA PHE A 719 17.82 -4.01 -21.36
C PHE A 719 18.22 -4.12 -22.83
N VAL A 720 19.46 -4.55 -23.06
CA VAL A 720 20.01 -4.84 -24.39
C VAL A 720 20.04 -6.35 -24.59
N PRO A 721 19.30 -6.91 -25.58
CA PRO A 721 19.22 -8.35 -25.79
C PRO A 721 20.58 -9.07 -25.91
N GLN A 722 21.55 -8.42 -26.56
CA GLN A 722 22.89 -8.99 -26.72
C GLN A 722 23.66 -9.12 -25.41
N GLU A 723 23.45 -8.22 -24.47
CA GLU A 723 24.12 -8.20 -23.16
C GLU A 723 23.53 -9.26 -22.22
N ILE A 724 22.21 -9.48 -22.24
CA ILE A 724 21.56 -10.48 -21.39
C ILE A 724 21.65 -11.90 -21.98
N LYS A 725 21.99 -12.06 -23.26
CA LYS A 725 22.04 -13.36 -23.93
C LYS A 725 22.96 -14.37 -23.20
N PRO A 726 24.20 -14.02 -22.81
CA PRO A 726 25.07 -14.94 -22.08
C PRO A 726 24.46 -15.39 -20.74
N LEU A 727 23.74 -14.49 -20.04
CA LEU A 727 23.10 -14.78 -18.77
C LEU A 727 21.93 -15.74 -18.96
N VAL A 728 21.07 -15.48 -19.95
CA VAL A 728 19.94 -16.38 -20.28
C VAL A 728 20.42 -17.77 -20.69
N GLU A 729 21.45 -17.84 -21.58
CA GLU A 729 22.06 -19.10 -22.01
C GLU A 729 22.68 -19.86 -20.83
N LYS A 730 23.25 -19.17 -19.84
CA LYS A 730 23.90 -19.75 -18.67
C LYS A 730 22.86 -20.24 -17.65
N TYR A 731 22.05 -19.38 -17.13
CA TYR A 731 21.15 -19.68 -16.00
C TYR A 731 19.92 -20.46 -16.46
N PHE A 732 19.10 -19.89 -17.30
CA PHE A 732 17.88 -20.55 -17.79
C PHE A 732 18.18 -21.68 -18.78
N GLY A 733 19.28 -21.57 -19.50
CA GLY A 733 19.81 -22.67 -20.33
C GLY A 733 20.26 -23.88 -19.54
N SER A 734 20.54 -23.76 -18.25
CA SER A 734 20.91 -24.86 -17.33
C SER A 734 19.71 -25.54 -16.68
N ILE A 735 18.51 -25.01 -16.83
CA ILE A 735 17.27 -25.70 -16.42
C ILE A 735 17.19 -27.04 -17.17
N PRO A 736 16.89 -28.18 -16.51
CA PRO A 736 16.79 -29.48 -17.17
C PRO A 736 15.86 -29.45 -18.37
N LYS A 737 16.25 -30.19 -19.42
CA LYS A 737 15.42 -30.27 -20.63
C LYS A 737 14.13 -31.00 -20.37
N GLY A 738 13.00 -30.32 -20.63
CA GLY A 738 11.68 -30.88 -20.49
C GLY A 738 11.21 -31.68 -21.70
N LYS A 739 10.28 -32.58 -21.45
CA LYS A 739 9.72 -33.46 -22.49
C LYS A 739 8.38 -32.97 -23.02
N LYS A 740 7.54 -32.31 -22.21
CA LYS A 740 6.16 -31.94 -22.62
C LYS A 740 5.63 -30.80 -21.74
N ALA A 741 4.80 -29.93 -22.33
CA ALA A 741 3.99 -28.99 -21.59
C ALA A 741 3.01 -29.73 -20.66
N LEU A 742 2.81 -29.22 -19.46
CA LEU A 742 1.74 -29.66 -18.56
C LEU A 742 0.41 -29.07 -19.08
N GLY A 743 -0.66 -29.85 -18.95
CA GLY A 743 -2.02 -29.36 -19.13
C GLY A 743 -2.56 -28.78 -17.82
N TRP A 744 -3.86 -28.55 -17.79
CA TRP A 744 -4.59 -28.18 -16.58
C TRP A 744 -5.40 -29.36 -16.07
N GLY A 745 -5.53 -29.49 -14.77
CA GLY A 745 -6.47 -30.32 -14.06
C GLY A 745 -7.73 -29.54 -13.68
N GLU A 746 -8.32 -29.87 -12.54
CA GLU A 746 -9.51 -29.22 -12.01
C GLU A 746 -9.18 -27.81 -11.47
N VAL A 747 -10.05 -26.84 -11.79
CA VAL A 747 -10.04 -25.49 -11.27
C VAL A 747 -11.41 -25.20 -10.66
N PRO A 748 -11.51 -24.61 -9.47
CA PRO A 748 -12.78 -24.29 -8.85
C PRO A 748 -13.53 -23.24 -9.66
N VAL A 749 -14.83 -23.48 -9.86
CA VAL A 749 -15.75 -22.57 -10.53
C VAL A 749 -16.91 -22.25 -9.59
N MET A 750 -17.52 -21.09 -9.79
CA MET A 750 -18.72 -20.71 -9.02
C MET A 750 -19.83 -21.73 -9.20
N VAL A 751 -20.59 -22.03 -8.15
CA VAL A 751 -21.74 -22.97 -8.19
C VAL A 751 -22.73 -22.64 -9.30
N GLY A 752 -23.46 -23.65 -9.78
CA GLY A 752 -24.43 -23.53 -10.85
C GLY A 752 -25.89 -23.41 -10.39
N GLU A 753 -26.14 -23.16 -9.10
CA GLU A 753 -27.46 -23.03 -8.48
C GLU A 753 -27.57 -21.77 -7.63
N ASN A 754 -28.80 -21.26 -7.50
CA ASN A 754 -29.06 -20.10 -6.66
C ASN A 754 -28.95 -20.48 -5.18
N VAL A 755 -28.14 -19.73 -4.43
CA VAL A 755 -27.94 -19.95 -3.00
C VAL A 755 -28.12 -18.63 -2.25
N THR A 756 -28.87 -18.69 -1.15
CA THR A 756 -28.94 -17.58 -0.18
C THR A 756 -28.51 -18.08 1.19
N LYS A 757 -27.50 -17.41 1.79
CA LYS A 757 -27.00 -17.69 3.13
C LYS A 757 -27.17 -16.44 4.00
N ASP A 758 -28.11 -16.48 4.91
CA ASP A 758 -28.33 -15.43 5.93
C ASP A 758 -27.91 -16.00 7.29
N PHE A 759 -26.95 -15.36 7.95
CA PHE A 759 -26.38 -15.88 9.19
C PHE A 759 -25.97 -14.75 10.13
N LYS A 760 -25.72 -15.09 11.39
CA LYS A 760 -25.37 -14.14 12.44
C LYS A 760 -23.98 -14.38 12.98
N VAL A 761 -23.27 -13.30 13.26
CA VAL A 761 -21.96 -13.28 13.91
C VAL A 761 -21.97 -12.27 15.04
N ASP A 762 -21.44 -12.66 16.20
CA ASP A 762 -21.27 -11.73 17.31
C ASP A 762 -20.21 -10.69 16.97
N MET A 763 -20.51 -9.42 17.20
CA MET A 763 -19.61 -8.31 16.88
C MET A 763 -19.82 -7.12 17.81
N GLN A 764 -18.75 -6.36 18.06
CA GLN A 764 -18.77 -5.19 18.95
C GLN A 764 -19.53 -4.02 18.31
N THR A 765 -19.31 -3.78 17.04
CA THR A 765 -20.03 -2.75 16.27
C THR A 765 -21.11 -3.43 15.43
N PRO A 766 -22.42 -3.22 15.73
CA PRO A 766 -23.50 -3.85 14.98
C PRO A 766 -23.51 -3.44 13.51
N MET A 767 -23.24 -4.39 12.62
CA MET A 767 -23.15 -4.18 11.18
C MET A 767 -23.78 -5.34 10.41
N THR A 768 -24.46 -5.05 9.30
CA THR A 768 -24.88 -6.05 8.34
C THR A 768 -24.06 -5.88 7.07
N THR A 769 -23.43 -6.96 6.64
CA THR A 769 -22.72 -7.02 5.35
C THR A 769 -23.54 -7.83 4.37
N VAL A 770 -23.73 -7.27 3.18
CA VAL A 770 -24.44 -7.90 2.07
C VAL A 770 -23.46 -8.14 0.95
N PHE A 771 -23.32 -9.39 0.51
CA PHE A 771 -22.53 -9.79 -0.63
C PHE A 771 -23.40 -10.51 -1.65
N ASN A 772 -23.22 -10.20 -2.93
CA ASN A 772 -23.85 -10.91 -4.02
C ASN A 772 -22.79 -11.28 -5.06
N ALA A 773 -22.89 -12.50 -5.57
CA ALA A 773 -22.13 -12.96 -6.74
C ALA A 773 -23.10 -13.54 -7.76
N PHE A 774 -22.85 -13.23 -9.04
CA PHE A 774 -23.63 -13.73 -10.16
C PHE A 774 -22.70 -14.42 -11.15
N LYS A 775 -23.18 -15.50 -11.77
CA LYS A 775 -22.47 -16.26 -12.80
C LYS A 775 -23.35 -16.45 -14.01
N SER A 776 -22.82 -16.16 -15.20
CA SER A 776 -23.47 -16.49 -16.47
C SER A 776 -22.46 -17.15 -17.43
N PRO A 777 -22.70 -18.39 -17.89
CA PRO A 777 -21.81 -19.07 -18.82
C PRO A 777 -21.61 -18.28 -20.10
N VAL A 778 -20.36 -18.16 -20.55
CA VAL A 778 -20.02 -17.47 -21.81
C VAL A 778 -18.70 -18.03 -22.33
N LYS A 779 -18.40 -17.83 -23.60
CA LYS A 779 -17.04 -18.00 -24.10
C LYS A 779 -16.30 -16.69 -24.03
N PHE A 780 -15.08 -16.72 -23.50
CA PHE A 780 -14.24 -15.53 -23.39
C PHE A 780 -13.99 -14.87 -24.74
N CYS A 781 -14.16 -13.58 -24.78
CA CYS A 781 -13.63 -12.64 -25.78
C CYS A 781 -13.50 -11.26 -25.14
N TYR A 782 -12.67 -10.39 -25.73
CA TYR A 782 -12.46 -9.04 -25.17
C TYR A 782 -13.70 -8.16 -25.23
N ASP A 783 -14.62 -8.38 -26.18
CA ASP A 783 -15.91 -7.68 -26.19
C ASP A 783 -16.69 -7.95 -24.89
N ARG A 784 -16.78 -9.21 -24.45
CA ARG A 784 -17.43 -9.56 -23.17
C ARG A 784 -16.73 -8.98 -21.95
N GLN A 785 -15.39 -8.98 -21.95
CA GLN A 785 -14.61 -8.36 -20.86
C GLN A 785 -14.91 -6.87 -20.78
N VAL A 786 -14.93 -6.17 -21.89
CA VAL A 786 -15.21 -4.73 -21.97
C VAL A 786 -16.65 -4.41 -21.55
N GLU A 787 -17.63 -5.24 -21.97
CA GLU A 787 -19.02 -5.14 -21.53
C GLU A 787 -19.15 -5.27 -20.02
N MET A 788 -18.45 -6.22 -19.39
CA MET A 788 -18.45 -6.42 -17.93
C MET A 788 -17.78 -5.25 -17.19
N ASN A 789 -16.68 -4.73 -17.72
CA ASN A 789 -16.02 -3.56 -17.14
C ASN A 789 -16.93 -2.32 -17.17
N ALA A 790 -17.64 -2.10 -18.27
CA ALA A 790 -18.60 -1.00 -18.39
C ALA A 790 -19.81 -1.18 -17.47
N LEU A 791 -20.30 -2.41 -17.33
CA LEU A 791 -21.39 -2.76 -16.42
C LEU A 791 -21.01 -2.46 -14.96
N SER A 792 -19.81 -2.86 -14.51
CA SER A 792 -19.31 -2.57 -13.18
C SER A 792 -19.25 -1.06 -12.91
N TYR A 793 -18.64 -0.30 -13.82
CA TYR A 793 -18.52 1.15 -13.70
C TYR A 793 -19.88 1.86 -13.56
N ILE A 794 -20.86 1.45 -14.37
CA ILE A 794 -22.21 2.03 -14.33
C ILE A 794 -22.94 1.67 -13.01
N LEU A 795 -22.78 0.42 -12.54
CA LEU A 795 -23.37 0.02 -11.27
C LEU A 795 -22.74 0.77 -10.08
N ASP A 796 -21.44 1.01 -10.08
CA ASP A 796 -20.78 1.81 -9.05
C ASP A 796 -21.38 3.22 -8.98
N MET A 797 -21.57 3.89 -10.11
CA MET A 797 -22.23 5.20 -10.15
C MET A 797 -23.66 5.15 -9.59
N ARG A 798 -24.46 4.15 -9.99
CA ARG A 798 -25.83 3.99 -9.50
C ARG A 798 -25.89 3.71 -8.01
N TYR A 799 -24.96 2.91 -7.49
CA TYR A 799 -24.92 2.57 -6.06
C TYR A 799 -24.43 3.71 -5.20
N VAL A 800 -23.49 4.51 -5.69
CA VAL A 800 -23.13 5.77 -5.01
C VAL A 800 -24.34 6.69 -4.90
N ALA A 801 -25.07 6.91 -5.99
CA ALA A 801 -26.26 7.76 -5.96
C ALA A 801 -27.37 7.22 -5.06
N SER A 802 -27.75 5.93 -5.22
CA SER A 802 -28.96 5.39 -4.56
C SER A 802 -28.70 4.91 -3.12
N LEU A 803 -27.56 4.26 -2.82
CA LEU A 803 -27.31 3.65 -1.52
C LEU A 803 -26.62 4.61 -0.55
N ARG A 804 -25.68 5.43 -1.09
CA ARG A 804 -24.90 6.34 -0.28
C ARG A 804 -25.57 7.70 -0.16
N GLU A 805 -25.90 8.33 -1.31
CA GLU A 805 -26.35 9.73 -1.31
C GLU A 805 -27.83 9.89 -0.97
N ASP A 806 -28.72 9.10 -1.62
CA ASP A 806 -30.16 9.21 -1.40
C ASP A 806 -30.59 8.64 -0.05
N GLU A 807 -30.07 7.46 0.32
CA GLU A 807 -30.47 6.76 1.55
C GLU A 807 -29.54 7.04 2.76
N GLY A 808 -28.32 7.53 2.52
CA GLY A 808 -27.30 7.71 3.59
C GLY A 808 -27.04 6.42 4.36
N GLY A 809 -27.18 5.28 3.70
CA GLY A 809 -27.26 3.97 4.35
C GLY A 809 -25.96 3.18 4.32
N THR A 810 -24.99 3.58 3.53
CA THR A 810 -23.66 2.97 3.44
C THR A 810 -22.63 4.02 3.10
N TYR A 811 -21.39 3.78 3.48
CA TYR A 811 -20.26 4.59 2.99
C TYR A 811 -19.98 4.36 1.51
N GLY A 812 -20.18 3.13 1.02
CA GLY A 812 -20.05 2.78 -0.40
C GLY A 812 -20.42 1.33 -0.67
N ALA A 813 -20.70 1.05 -1.93
CA ALA A 813 -20.84 -0.30 -2.46
C ALA A 813 -19.73 -0.53 -3.49
N GLN A 814 -19.04 -1.65 -3.39
CA GLN A 814 -17.98 -2.04 -4.32
C GLN A 814 -18.51 -3.08 -5.29
N THR A 815 -18.33 -2.85 -6.59
CA THR A 815 -18.63 -3.84 -7.61
C THR A 815 -17.35 -4.36 -8.27
N ALA A 816 -17.38 -5.62 -8.71
CA ALA A 816 -16.34 -6.21 -9.53
C ALA A 816 -17.00 -7.08 -10.60
N ALA A 817 -16.65 -6.87 -11.85
CA ALA A 817 -17.19 -7.63 -12.95
C ALA A 817 -16.10 -8.00 -13.97
N ASP A 818 -16.03 -9.27 -14.33
CA ASP A 818 -15.05 -9.79 -15.27
C ASP A 818 -15.53 -11.06 -15.99
N VAL A 819 -14.71 -11.57 -16.89
CA VAL A 819 -14.92 -12.88 -17.51
C VAL A 819 -13.86 -13.85 -16.99
N LYS A 820 -14.28 -14.81 -16.21
CA LYS A 820 -13.42 -15.89 -15.70
C LYS A 820 -13.15 -16.90 -16.81
N ILE A 821 -11.88 -17.23 -16.98
CA ILE A 821 -11.41 -18.24 -17.93
C ILE A 821 -10.94 -19.44 -17.14
N THR A 822 -11.55 -20.60 -17.39
CA THR A 822 -11.14 -21.85 -16.76
C THR A 822 -11.02 -22.98 -17.79
N PRO A 823 -10.34 -24.09 -17.49
CA PRO A 823 -10.23 -25.23 -18.44
C PRO A 823 -11.55 -25.90 -18.74
N THR A 824 -12.56 -25.78 -17.90
CA THR A 824 -13.85 -26.45 -18.02
C THR A 824 -14.93 -25.54 -18.57
N GLU A 825 -14.99 -24.28 -18.17
CA GLU A 825 -15.99 -23.31 -18.64
C GLU A 825 -15.48 -21.87 -18.44
N ASP A 826 -15.82 -21.00 -19.38
CA ASP A 826 -15.69 -19.55 -19.19
C ASP A 826 -17.04 -19.00 -18.75
N TYR A 827 -17.02 -17.98 -17.88
CA TYR A 827 -18.25 -17.35 -17.41
C TYR A 827 -18.04 -15.88 -17.04
N MET A 828 -19.06 -15.07 -17.29
CA MET A 828 -19.16 -13.73 -16.74
C MET A 828 -19.44 -13.84 -15.24
N GLN A 829 -18.74 -13.05 -14.44
CA GLN A 829 -18.97 -12.91 -13.00
C GLN A 829 -19.18 -11.44 -12.65
N LEU A 830 -20.26 -11.15 -11.93
CA LEU A 830 -20.49 -9.88 -11.27
C LEU A 830 -20.53 -10.13 -9.77
N GLN A 831 -19.85 -9.30 -9.00
CA GLN A 831 -19.94 -9.28 -7.55
C GLN A 831 -20.20 -7.86 -7.09
N TYR A 832 -20.99 -7.70 -6.00
CA TYR A 832 -21.06 -6.46 -5.26
C TYR A 832 -21.17 -6.73 -3.77
N MET A 833 -20.61 -5.81 -2.98
CA MET A 833 -20.64 -5.88 -1.52
C MET A 833 -20.82 -4.48 -0.93
N PHE A 834 -21.59 -4.39 0.15
CA PHE A 834 -21.70 -3.20 0.97
C PHE A 834 -21.97 -3.55 2.42
N GLN A 835 -21.62 -2.60 3.30
CA GLN A 835 -21.87 -2.68 4.73
C GLN A 835 -22.86 -1.59 5.12
N THR A 836 -23.75 -1.90 6.08
CA THR A 836 -24.78 -0.96 6.51
C THR A 836 -25.25 -1.25 7.94
N LYS A 837 -25.92 -0.29 8.57
CA LYS A 837 -26.58 -0.54 9.84
C LYS A 837 -27.72 -1.55 9.68
N PRO A 838 -27.94 -2.44 10.68
CA PRO A 838 -28.90 -3.54 10.57
C PRO A 838 -30.30 -3.11 10.13
N ALA A 839 -30.78 -1.95 10.59
CA ALA A 839 -32.11 -1.43 10.28
C ALA A 839 -32.33 -1.09 8.80
N MET A 840 -31.26 -0.81 8.05
CA MET A 840 -31.33 -0.44 6.62
C MET A 840 -31.00 -1.60 5.67
N ALA A 841 -30.51 -2.71 6.19
CA ALA A 841 -29.96 -3.78 5.37
C ALA A 841 -30.91 -4.29 4.29
N ASP A 842 -32.17 -4.58 4.65
CA ASP A 842 -33.15 -5.13 3.70
C ASP A 842 -33.55 -4.08 2.64
N ARG A 843 -33.66 -2.81 3.05
CA ARG A 843 -33.93 -1.70 2.12
C ARG A 843 -32.81 -1.55 1.10
N LEU A 844 -31.56 -1.53 1.55
CA LEU A 844 -30.41 -1.36 0.63
C LEU A 844 -30.20 -2.60 -0.25
N ARG A 845 -30.49 -3.81 0.25
CA ARG A 845 -30.50 -5.03 -0.60
C ARG A 845 -31.46 -4.92 -1.78
N GLU A 846 -32.69 -4.43 -1.50
CA GLU A 846 -33.69 -4.21 -2.55
C GLU A 846 -33.24 -3.18 -3.57
N LEU A 847 -32.67 -2.06 -3.12
CA LEU A 847 -32.15 -1.00 -3.97
C LEU A 847 -30.95 -1.44 -4.83
N ALA A 848 -30.00 -2.13 -4.23
CA ALA A 848 -28.84 -2.65 -4.99
C ALA A 848 -29.27 -3.62 -6.08
N PHE A 849 -30.17 -4.54 -5.75
CA PHE A 849 -30.73 -5.47 -6.75
C PHE A 849 -31.58 -4.76 -7.81
N LYS A 850 -32.33 -3.71 -7.40
CA LYS A 850 -33.10 -2.87 -8.32
C LYS A 850 -32.18 -2.16 -9.32
N GLY A 851 -31.04 -1.61 -8.89
CA GLY A 851 -30.08 -0.94 -9.77
C GLY A 851 -29.60 -1.83 -10.92
N LEU A 852 -29.32 -3.11 -10.64
CA LEU A 852 -28.96 -4.10 -11.66
C LEU A 852 -30.17 -4.47 -12.54
N ASN A 853 -31.36 -4.64 -11.95
CA ASN A 853 -32.59 -4.93 -12.71
C ASN A 853 -32.94 -3.78 -13.68
N ASP A 854 -32.86 -2.52 -13.22
CA ASP A 854 -33.13 -1.35 -14.05
C ASP A 854 -32.12 -1.27 -15.22
N LEU A 855 -30.83 -1.56 -14.95
CA LEU A 855 -29.82 -1.61 -16.02
C LEU A 855 -30.12 -2.71 -17.04
N ALA A 856 -30.59 -3.86 -16.60
CA ALA A 856 -31.00 -4.93 -17.51
C ALA A 856 -32.29 -4.58 -18.28
N ALA A 857 -33.28 -3.96 -17.63
CA ALA A 857 -34.57 -3.63 -18.26
C ALA A 857 -34.43 -2.50 -19.27
N ASP A 858 -33.85 -1.40 -18.88
CA ASP A 858 -33.87 -0.11 -19.59
C ASP A 858 -32.55 0.20 -20.32
N GLY A 859 -31.45 -0.50 -19.92
CA GLY A 859 -30.09 -0.20 -20.38
C GLY A 859 -29.47 0.97 -19.62
N PRO A 860 -28.23 1.32 -19.95
CA PRO A 860 -27.61 2.55 -19.46
C PRO A 860 -28.23 3.79 -20.12
N THR A 861 -28.26 4.89 -19.40
CA THR A 861 -28.53 6.20 -20.02
C THR A 861 -27.39 6.55 -21.00
N ALA A 862 -27.65 7.50 -21.90
CA ALA A 862 -26.61 7.97 -22.82
C ALA A 862 -25.40 8.56 -22.09
N GLU A 863 -25.64 9.20 -20.96
CA GLU A 863 -24.63 9.82 -20.12
C GLU A 863 -23.80 8.76 -19.37
N GLU A 864 -24.43 7.80 -18.68
CA GLU A 864 -23.74 6.69 -18.01
C GLU A 864 -22.86 5.90 -18.99
N PHE A 865 -23.37 5.62 -20.18
CA PHE A 865 -22.63 4.91 -21.21
C PHE A 865 -21.42 5.70 -21.72
N ASP A 866 -21.59 7.00 -21.98
CA ASP A 866 -20.52 7.89 -22.46
C ASP A 866 -19.39 7.96 -21.42
N MET A 867 -19.74 8.13 -20.13
CA MET A 867 -18.78 8.13 -19.03
C MET A 867 -18.01 6.81 -18.92
N ALA A 868 -18.71 5.67 -18.97
CA ALA A 868 -18.09 4.36 -18.90
C ALA A 868 -17.12 4.13 -20.08
N LYS A 869 -17.54 4.46 -21.30
CA LYS A 869 -16.70 4.30 -22.50
C LYS A 869 -15.48 5.21 -22.46
N LYS A 870 -15.63 6.46 -22.07
CA LYS A 870 -14.51 7.40 -21.89
C LYS A 870 -13.51 6.93 -20.82
N ASN A 871 -13.99 6.35 -19.72
CA ASN A 871 -13.15 5.79 -18.68
C ASN A 871 -12.28 4.64 -19.23
N LEU A 872 -12.88 3.72 -19.99
CA LEU A 872 -12.15 2.61 -20.62
C LEU A 872 -11.13 3.10 -21.66
N GLN A 873 -11.50 4.08 -22.47
CA GLN A 873 -10.60 4.69 -23.47
C GLN A 873 -9.44 5.45 -22.81
N LYS A 874 -9.69 6.07 -21.66
CA LYS A 874 -8.68 6.79 -20.88
C LYS A 874 -7.63 5.85 -20.29
N ASN A 875 -8.04 4.72 -19.72
CA ASN A 875 -7.15 3.83 -18.97
C ASN A 875 -6.16 3.08 -19.88
N LEU A 876 -6.53 2.72 -21.08
CA LEU A 876 -5.71 1.90 -21.96
C LEU A 876 -4.36 2.51 -22.38
N PRO A 877 -4.25 3.80 -22.78
CA PRO A 877 -2.95 4.43 -23.06
C PRO A 877 -2.06 4.49 -21.85
N GLU A 878 -2.64 4.70 -20.66
CA GLU A 878 -1.89 4.75 -19.40
C GLU A 878 -1.29 3.40 -19.03
N ASP A 879 -1.98 2.32 -19.35
CA ASP A 879 -1.49 0.96 -19.12
C ASP A 879 -0.40 0.57 -20.10
N LYS A 880 -0.52 0.96 -21.36
CA LYS A 880 0.44 0.61 -22.42
C LYS A 880 1.84 1.18 -22.23
N VAL A 881 2.03 2.17 -21.35
CA VAL A 881 3.35 2.72 -21.00
C VAL A 881 3.97 2.06 -19.76
N LYS A 882 3.41 0.96 -19.26
CA LYS A 882 3.92 0.19 -18.12
C LYS A 882 4.51 -1.14 -18.57
N ASN A 883 5.72 -1.46 -18.15
CA ASN A 883 6.34 -2.76 -18.44
C ASN A 883 5.51 -3.95 -17.92
N SER A 884 4.83 -3.77 -16.78
CA SER A 884 3.96 -4.79 -16.18
C SER A 884 2.75 -5.15 -17.07
N TRP A 885 2.19 -4.17 -17.78
CA TRP A 885 1.08 -4.42 -18.71
C TRP A 885 1.52 -5.31 -19.88
N TRP A 886 2.67 -5.03 -20.47
CA TRP A 886 3.23 -5.84 -21.57
C TRP A 886 3.62 -7.23 -21.08
N LEU A 887 4.27 -7.33 -19.91
CA LEU A 887 4.58 -8.64 -19.33
C LEU A 887 3.34 -9.49 -19.14
N SER A 888 2.26 -8.92 -18.56
CA SER A 888 1.00 -9.64 -18.37
C SER A 888 0.31 -10.00 -19.69
N ALA A 889 0.41 -9.14 -20.71
CA ALA A 889 -0.14 -9.43 -22.04
C ALA A 889 0.56 -10.61 -22.70
N PHE A 890 1.89 -10.67 -22.66
CA PHE A 890 2.65 -11.83 -23.15
C PHE A 890 2.38 -13.10 -22.35
N VAL A 891 2.27 -13.00 -21.01
CA VAL A 891 1.92 -14.14 -20.16
C VAL A 891 0.54 -14.69 -20.54
N ALA A 892 -0.47 -13.84 -20.69
CA ALA A 892 -1.82 -14.26 -21.10
C ALA A 892 -1.84 -14.92 -22.48
N TYR A 893 -1.05 -14.40 -23.41
CA TYR A 893 -0.92 -15.01 -24.74
C TYR A 893 -0.23 -16.38 -24.68
N GLU A 894 0.89 -16.50 -23.96
CA GLU A 894 1.66 -17.74 -23.85
C GLU A 894 0.91 -18.87 -23.12
N THR A 895 0.12 -18.52 -22.12
CA THR A 895 -0.59 -19.49 -21.28
C THR A 895 -1.97 -19.86 -21.82
N MET A 896 -2.71 -18.90 -22.38
CA MET A 896 -4.11 -19.06 -22.77
C MET A 896 -4.41 -18.71 -24.24
N GLY A 897 -3.44 -18.18 -24.99
CA GLY A 897 -3.66 -17.71 -26.37
C GLY A 897 -4.44 -16.39 -26.46
N ASN A 898 -4.61 -15.67 -25.36
CA ASN A 898 -5.40 -14.43 -25.28
C ASN A 898 -4.58 -13.22 -25.68
N ASP A 899 -4.83 -12.70 -26.88
CA ASP A 899 -4.13 -11.53 -27.41
C ASP A 899 -4.83 -10.23 -26.99
N ARG A 900 -4.42 -9.71 -25.81
CA ARG A 900 -4.93 -8.45 -25.26
C ARG A 900 -4.61 -7.26 -26.16
N VAL A 901 -3.41 -7.22 -26.70
CA VAL A 901 -2.89 -6.04 -27.43
C VAL A 901 -3.66 -5.85 -28.74
N ALA A 902 -3.97 -6.93 -29.44
CA ALA A 902 -4.73 -6.86 -30.70
C ALA A 902 -6.23 -6.65 -30.50
N ASN A 903 -6.80 -7.06 -29.36
CA ASN A 903 -8.26 -7.20 -29.26
C ASN A 903 -8.92 -6.23 -28.27
N LEU A 904 -8.21 -5.71 -27.27
CA LEU A 904 -8.83 -4.89 -26.22
C LEU A 904 -9.31 -3.54 -26.75
N GLU A 905 -8.47 -2.80 -27.46
CA GLU A 905 -8.82 -1.48 -28.01
C GLU A 905 -9.97 -1.56 -29.03
N PRO A 906 -9.92 -2.48 -30.00
CA PRO A 906 -11.07 -2.68 -30.88
C PRO A 906 -12.36 -3.10 -30.16
N ALA A 907 -12.29 -3.82 -29.06
CA ALA A 907 -13.47 -4.18 -28.26
C ALA A 907 -14.06 -2.93 -27.57
N ILE A 908 -13.24 -2.04 -27.03
CA ILE A 908 -13.71 -0.76 -26.44
C ILE A 908 -14.42 0.08 -27.53
N GLU A 909 -13.86 0.14 -28.75
CA GLU A 909 -14.48 0.89 -29.84
C GLU A 909 -15.86 0.34 -30.24
N ARG A 910 -16.01 -0.98 -30.25
CA ARG A 910 -17.28 -1.67 -30.62
C ARG A 910 -18.32 -1.65 -29.51
N LEU A 911 -17.97 -1.25 -28.28
CA LEU A 911 -18.90 -1.23 -27.16
C LEU A 911 -20.13 -0.38 -27.45
N THR A 912 -21.34 -0.90 -27.18
CA THR A 912 -22.62 -0.23 -27.36
C THR A 912 -23.49 -0.30 -26.08
N PRO A 913 -24.46 0.61 -25.90
CA PRO A 913 -25.40 0.54 -24.77
C PRO A 913 -26.15 -0.79 -24.70
N GLU A 914 -26.59 -1.31 -25.86
CA GLU A 914 -27.31 -2.58 -25.93
C GLU A 914 -26.44 -3.78 -25.52
N ALA A 915 -25.14 -3.72 -25.78
CA ALA A 915 -24.21 -4.77 -25.34
C ALA A 915 -24.09 -4.80 -23.80
N VAL A 916 -24.00 -3.65 -23.14
CA VAL A 916 -23.99 -3.53 -21.66
C VAL A 916 -25.33 -4.01 -21.08
N GLN A 917 -26.45 -3.58 -21.66
CA GLN A 917 -27.78 -4.05 -21.26
C GLN A 917 -27.91 -5.58 -21.38
N ASN A 918 -27.43 -6.16 -22.47
CA ASN A 918 -27.47 -7.61 -22.68
C ASN A 918 -26.57 -8.37 -21.71
N ALA A 919 -25.41 -7.81 -21.33
CA ALA A 919 -24.56 -8.37 -20.29
C ALA A 919 -25.29 -8.36 -18.93
N ALA A 920 -25.97 -7.26 -18.56
CA ALA A 920 -26.77 -7.18 -17.35
C ALA A 920 -27.92 -8.21 -17.34
N LYS A 921 -28.63 -8.39 -18.46
CA LYS A 921 -29.66 -9.43 -18.62
C LYS A 921 -29.08 -10.82 -18.41
N ALA A 922 -27.99 -11.12 -19.09
CA ALA A 922 -27.33 -12.43 -18.99
C ALA A 922 -26.86 -12.73 -17.55
N ILE A 923 -26.39 -11.74 -16.81
CA ILE A 923 -26.03 -11.87 -15.40
C ILE A 923 -27.25 -12.17 -14.53
N LEU A 924 -28.38 -11.49 -14.75
CA LEU A 924 -29.62 -11.72 -13.98
C LEU A 924 -30.27 -13.07 -14.30
N ASP A 925 -30.19 -13.52 -15.54
CA ASP A 925 -30.72 -14.82 -16.00
C ASP A 925 -29.84 -16.00 -15.52
N GLY A 926 -28.65 -15.70 -15.03
CA GLY A 926 -27.68 -16.66 -14.55
C GLY A 926 -27.92 -17.11 -13.09
N THR A 927 -26.87 -17.68 -12.51
CA THR A 927 -26.87 -18.13 -11.11
C THR A 927 -26.55 -16.96 -10.18
N ARG A 928 -27.26 -16.88 -9.04
CA ARG A 928 -27.02 -15.90 -7.99
C ARG A 928 -26.66 -16.57 -6.66
N VAL A 929 -25.57 -16.13 -6.03
CA VAL A 929 -25.24 -16.40 -4.64
C VAL A 929 -25.40 -15.10 -3.85
N GLU A 930 -26.24 -15.12 -2.82
CA GLU A 930 -26.43 -14.00 -1.90
C GLU A 930 -26.01 -14.42 -0.50
N ILE A 931 -25.22 -13.58 0.14
CA ILE A 931 -24.75 -13.78 1.51
C ILE A 931 -25.07 -12.55 2.31
N VAL A 932 -25.74 -12.75 3.45
CA VAL A 932 -26.09 -11.69 4.39
C VAL A 932 -25.54 -12.07 5.76
N MET A 933 -24.52 -11.35 6.21
CA MET A 933 -24.00 -11.48 7.56
C MET A 933 -24.64 -10.41 8.45
N ARG A 934 -25.35 -10.84 9.50
CA ARG A 934 -26.04 -9.95 10.45
C ARG A 934 -25.36 -9.99 11.82
N PRO A 935 -25.51 -8.96 12.65
CA PRO A 935 -25.06 -9.02 14.03
C PRO A 935 -25.87 -10.08 14.81
N GLY A 936 -25.16 -10.88 15.61
CA GLY A 936 -25.70 -11.80 16.60
C GLY A 936 -26.07 -11.08 17.91
N VAL A 937 -25.43 -11.46 18.99
CA VAL A 937 -25.49 -10.70 20.23
C VAL A 937 -24.54 -9.53 20.13
N THR A 938 -25.03 -8.33 20.25
CA THR A 938 -24.22 -7.10 20.30
C THR A 938 -24.09 -6.72 21.78
N ALA A 939 -22.87 -6.42 22.22
CA ALA A 939 -22.71 -5.61 23.42
C ALA A 939 -23.35 -4.26 23.12
N GLU A 940 -24.32 -3.85 23.94
CA GLU A 940 -24.85 -2.48 23.88
C GLU A 940 -23.68 -1.55 24.20
N VAL A 941 -23.09 -0.97 23.17
CA VAL A 941 -22.09 0.08 23.33
C VAL A 941 -22.87 1.37 23.53
N GLU A 942 -22.98 1.82 24.79
CA GLU A 942 -23.42 3.17 25.15
C GLU A 942 -22.46 4.24 24.56
#